data_6e2c82a08e698933ba1e054e4ba5502e
#
_entry.id   6e2c82a08e698933ba1e054e4ba5502e
#
_cell.length_a   1.000
_cell.length_b   1.000
_cell.length_c   1.000
_cell.angle_alpha   90.00
_cell.angle_beta   90.00
_cell.angle_gamma   90.00
#
_symmetry.space_group_name_H-M   'P 1'
#
loop_
_entity.id
_entity.type
_entity.pdbx_description
1 polymer ?
#
loop_
_entity_poly.entity_id
_entity_poly.type
_entity_poly.pdbx_seq_one_letter_code
_entity_poly.pdbx_strand_id
1 'polypeptide(L)'
;MIPTRKISFLQRALLSTAACLVFSACQASSEAAPSADTPQAAPQIAQQTAALQSSDNIDFSNYLTRVPEDDVVYFMLPDRFENGDPTNDTGGFPGGKLDHGFDPTHKGFYHGGDLKGLTSRLDYIKGMGASAIWLGPIYKNKPVQGGPGQESSGYHGYWINDFTSVDPHLGTNAELKTFVDAAHSRGMKVYLDIITNHTADVISYRECYDPDYKGADKVTEGCKYRSLADYPYTTRGDVNGPTINAGFMGDEDHHQTAENFAKLTQHDYAYTPYIPAGEEDAKTPAWLNDIKYYHNRGETTWEGESSLYGDFAGLDDLNTEHPEVVDGMIDIFKGWITDYKMDGFRIDTTRHVNPNFWKQFLPAMKKHAAKEGIPNFYMFGEVYDPDPAALARFTRVDGFDQVLDFGFQAAVFDVVSGKTGTDRFDRFLDADSLYGEATKNGRTLPTFLGNHDMGRFSGMVKNENPEMSQEELLARTQLAHGLMMFMRGVPVIYSGSEQGFVSDGNDQSAREDMFPSRTAVYNDNDLIGTDATTAESNFDVDHPLYRYIADTSAIRRAHPALSRGEMIHRLTEKDGSLFAFSRIDPKTGHEYLITANIGTAPRAVNVAIDAGSSDLETLMGTCGTMKTTGVVSLELPPFGLSVCRSATPSTRFGK
;
A
#
# COMPACT_ATOMS: atom_id res chain seq x y z
N MET A 1 -32.65 19.98 0.49
CA MET A 1 -32.53 18.65 1.12
C MET A 1 -32.05 17.69 0.06
N ILE A 2 -30.75 17.49 -0.03
CA ILE A 2 -30.11 16.57 -0.96
C ILE A 2 -29.92 15.28 -0.18
N PRO A 3 -30.35 14.11 -0.66
CA PRO A 3 -30.17 12.86 0.06
C PRO A 3 -28.71 12.43 0.02
N THR A 4 -28.13 12.30 1.20
CA THR A 4 -26.80 11.75 1.44
C THR A 4 -26.71 10.32 0.90
N ARG A 5 -25.89 10.08 -0.10
CA ARG A 5 -25.46 8.73 -0.44
C ARG A 5 -24.23 8.37 0.38
N LYS A 6 -24.43 7.45 1.30
CA LYS A 6 -23.33 6.68 1.89
C LYS A 6 -22.67 5.87 0.78
N ILE A 7 -21.44 6.18 0.46
CA ILE A 7 -20.56 5.28 -0.30
C ILE A 7 -20.13 4.19 0.68
N SER A 8 -20.88 3.09 0.66
CA SER A 8 -20.54 1.87 1.39
C SER A 8 -19.81 0.96 0.42
N PHE A 9 -18.51 0.91 0.51
CA PHE A 9 -17.71 -0.12 -0.13
C PHE A 9 -17.98 -1.47 0.52
N LEU A 10 -18.45 -2.41 -0.30
CA LEU A 10 -18.53 -3.86 -0.06
C LEU A 10 -19.25 -4.35 1.23
N GLN A 11 -20.55 -4.53 1.15
CA GLN A 11 -21.23 -5.60 1.88
C GLN A 11 -22.17 -6.35 0.94
N ARG A 12 -21.70 -7.46 0.39
CA ARG A 12 -22.54 -8.59 0.00
C ARG A 12 -22.09 -9.80 0.81
N ALA A 13 -22.74 -10.02 1.95
CA ALA A 13 -22.81 -11.33 2.59
C ALA A 13 -24.20 -11.50 3.24
N LEU A 14 -24.95 -12.36 2.66
CA LEU A 14 -26.03 -13.24 3.09
C LEU A 14 -26.59 -13.07 4.51
N LEU A 15 -27.87 -12.68 4.53
CA LEU A 15 -28.81 -12.93 5.63
C LEU A 15 -29.01 -14.44 5.84
N SER A 16 -28.84 -14.91 7.05
CA SER A 16 -29.56 -16.05 7.58
C SER A 16 -29.98 -15.82 9.03
N THR A 17 -31.21 -15.96 9.25
CA THR A 17 -32.16 -15.80 10.32
C THR A 17 -31.73 -16.20 11.72
N ALA A 18 -32.10 -15.34 12.65
CA ALA A 18 -32.14 -15.54 14.09
C ALA A 18 -33.15 -16.60 14.54
N ALA A 19 -32.82 -17.36 15.56
CA ALA A 19 -33.79 -17.99 16.45
C ALA A 19 -33.25 -17.89 17.90
N CYS A 20 -34.01 -17.11 18.68
CA CYS A 20 -33.91 -17.07 20.15
C CYS A 20 -34.33 -18.38 20.76
N LEU A 21 -33.60 -18.86 21.79
CA LEU A 21 -34.17 -19.61 22.88
C LEU A 21 -33.44 -19.34 24.21
N VAL A 22 -34.23 -19.25 25.25
CA VAL A 22 -34.04 -18.68 26.56
C VAL A 22 -33.82 -19.77 27.61
N PHE A 23 -33.11 -19.41 28.74
CA PHE A 23 -33.05 -20.07 30.06
C PHE A 23 -32.15 -21.31 30.21
N SER A 24 -31.31 -21.42 31.25
CA SER A 24 -31.62 -21.37 32.67
C SER A 24 -30.33 -21.37 33.51
N ALA A 25 -30.36 -20.67 34.61
CA ALA A 25 -29.31 -20.66 35.65
C ALA A 25 -29.24 -21.94 36.44
N CYS A 26 -28.04 -22.36 36.82
CA CYS A 26 -27.84 -23.17 38.03
C CYS A 26 -26.50 -22.81 38.67
N GLN A 27 -26.59 -22.47 39.97
CA GLN A 27 -25.48 -22.25 40.90
C GLN A 27 -24.83 -23.57 41.34
N ALA A 28 -23.56 -23.51 41.65
CA ALA A 28 -22.83 -23.93 42.84
C ALA A 28 -21.55 -24.69 42.47
N SER A 29 -20.49 -24.30 42.95
CA SER A 29 -19.73 -24.63 44.16
C SER A 29 -18.23 -24.43 43.88
N SER A 30 -17.61 -23.75 44.82
CA SER A 30 -16.19 -23.49 44.93
C SER A 30 -15.37 -24.72 45.19
N GLU A 31 -14.38 -25.01 44.35
CA GLU A 31 -13.19 -25.74 44.76
C GLU A 31 -11.95 -25.00 44.27
N ALA A 32 -10.94 -24.96 45.15
CA ALA A 32 -9.74 -24.14 44.98
C ALA A 32 -8.86 -24.65 43.83
N ALA A 33 -8.42 -23.74 43.00
CA ALA A 33 -7.43 -23.95 41.96
C ALA A 33 -6.01 -24.04 42.54
N PRO A 34 -5.13 -24.90 41.98
CA PRO A 34 -3.70 -24.83 42.30
C PRO A 34 -3.04 -23.63 41.61
N SER A 35 -2.01 -23.10 42.29
CA SER A 35 -1.22 -21.93 41.90
C SER A 35 -0.71 -22.01 40.45
N ALA A 36 -0.97 -20.96 39.69
CA ALA A 36 -0.43 -20.76 38.36
C ALA A 36 1.09 -20.57 38.40
N ASP A 37 1.79 -21.39 37.64
CA ASP A 37 3.18 -21.16 37.29
C ASP A 37 3.30 -19.91 36.40
N THR A 38 4.28 -19.09 36.74
CA THR A 38 4.64 -17.84 36.01
C THR A 38 4.95 -18.16 34.55
N PRO A 39 4.48 -17.38 33.58
CA PRO A 39 4.85 -17.57 32.17
C PRO A 39 6.36 -17.41 32.00
N GLN A 40 6.97 -18.43 31.43
CA GLN A 40 8.38 -18.40 31.06
C GLN A 40 8.62 -17.33 30.01
N ALA A 41 9.55 -16.40 30.29
CA ALA A 41 9.96 -15.31 29.42
C ALA A 41 10.26 -15.80 27.99
N ALA A 42 9.88 -14.98 26.99
CA ALA A 42 10.23 -15.17 25.59
C ALA A 42 11.75 -15.38 25.44
N PRO A 43 12.21 -16.27 24.54
CA PRO A 43 13.62 -16.56 24.39
C PRO A 43 14.39 -15.32 23.95
N GLN A 44 15.50 -15.03 24.64
CA GLN A 44 16.45 -13.97 24.33
C GLN A 44 17.13 -14.24 22.98
N ILE A 45 16.60 -13.70 21.90
CA ILE A 45 17.19 -13.76 20.54
C ILE A 45 18.39 -12.79 20.42
N ALA A 46 18.46 -11.78 21.27
CA ALA A 46 19.44 -10.69 21.20
C ALA A 46 20.93 -11.08 21.39
N GLN A 47 21.27 -12.28 21.87
CA GLN A 47 22.66 -12.66 22.11
C GLN A 47 23.32 -13.50 21.00
N GLN A 48 22.57 -13.95 20.00
CA GLN A 48 23.12 -14.77 18.90
C GLN A 48 23.49 -13.99 17.64
N THR A 49 23.08 -12.75 17.49
CA THR A 49 23.35 -11.94 16.29
C THR A 49 24.81 -11.46 16.14
N ALA A 50 25.65 -11.59 17.16
CA ALA A 50 27.04 -11.08 17.14
C ALA A 50 28.08 -12.01 16.47
N ALA A 51 27.73 -13.20 16.01
CA ALA A 51 28.69 -14.21 15.55
C ALA A 51 28.57 -14.61 14.06
N LEU A 52 27.62 -14.06 13.30
CA LEU A 52 27.42 -14.43 11.89
C LEU A 52 28.09 -13.45 10.93
N GLN A 53 29.41 -13.54 10.77
CA GLN A 53 30.10 -12.96 9.61
C GLN A 53 29.96 -13.94 8.43
N SER A 54 28.92 -13.79 7.62
CA SER A 54 28.90 -14.40 6.29
C SER A 54 29.63 -13.46 5.32
N SER A 55 30.51 -14.00 4.50
CA SER A 55 31.32 -13.27 3.52
C SER A 55 30.51 -12.68 2.34
N ASP A 56 29.19 -12.76 2.37
CA ASP A 56 28.27 -12.36 1.30
C ASP A 56 27.29 -11.26 1.73
N ASN A 57 27.63 -10.44 2.70
CA ASN A 57 26.77 -9.37 3.17
C ASN A 57 26.39 -8.40 2.04
N ILE A 58 25.08 -8.15 1.88
CA ILE A 58 24.57 -7.06 1.06
C ILE A 58 25.06 -5.75 1.68
N ASP A 59 25.70 -4.90 0.86
CA ASP A 59 26.12 -3.57 1.32
C ASP A 59 24.91 -2.64 1.42
N PHE A 60 24.31 -2.58 2.60
CA PHE A 60 23.18 -1.69 2.89
C PHE A 60 23.59 -0.22 3.01
N SER A 61 24.88 0.11 3.04
CA SER A 61 25.35 1.51 3.02
C SER A 61 25.21 2.15 1.63
N ASN A 62 25.30 1.33 0.57
CA ASN A 62 25.17 1.81 -0.81
C ASN A 62 23.76 1.51 -1.36
N TYR A 63 22.83 2.43 -1.07
CA TYR A 63 21.43 2.30 -1.50
C TYR A 63 21.26 2.27 -3.04
N LEU A 64 22.14 2.94 -3.81
CA LEU A 64 22.05 3.01 -5.27
C LEU A 64 22.25 1.65 -5.96
N THR A 65 23.12 0.79 -5.41
CA THR A 65 23.41 -0.54 -5.99
C THR A 65 22.49 -1.64 -5.46
N ARG A 66 21.75 -1.37 -4.37
CA ARG A 66 20.86 -2.34 -3.77
C ARG A 66 19.63 -2.57 -4.66
N VAL A 67 19.34 -3.84 -4.95
CA VAL A 67 18.16 -4.25 -5.73
C VAL A 67 16.90 -4.24 -4.87
N PRO A 68 15.70 -4.06 -5.46
CA PRO A 68 14.46 -3.90 -4.68
C PRO A 68 14.14 -5.06 -3.74
N GLU A 69 14.42 -6.31 -4.12
CA GLU A 69 14.15 -7.48 -3.29
C GLU A 69 14.93 -7.51 -1.96
N ASP A 70 16.00 -6.71 -1.83
CA ASP A 70 16.75 -6.59 -0.58
C ASP A 70 16.18 -5.53 0.35
N ASP A 71 15.25 -4.73 -0.14
CA ASP A 71 14.64 -3.68 0.67
C ASP A 71 13.56 -4.22 1.60
N VAL A 72 13.40 -3.54 2.73
CA VAL A 72 12.23 -3.53 3.59
C VAL A 72 11.73 -2.09 3.55
N VAL A 73 10.51 -1.92 3.09
CA VAL A 73 9.90 -0.60 2.86
C VAL A 73 9.05 -0.21 4.05
N TYR A 74 9.15 1.03 4.49
CA TYR A 74 8.27 1.63 5.49
C TYR A 74 7.40 2.68 4.81
N PHE A 75 6.08 2.48 4.85
CA PHE A 75 5.08 3.37 4.28
C PHE A 75 4.46 4.25 5.34
N MET A 76 4.35 5.57 5.10
CA MET A 76 3.63 6.48 5.96
C MET A 76 2.97 7.62 5.21
N LEU A 77 1.92 8.18 5.81
CA LEU A 77 1.36 9.49 5.47
C LEU A 77 2.06 10.55 6.34
N PRO A 78 2.74 11.56 5.74
CA PRO A 78 3.50 12.55 6.50
C PRO A 78 2.70 13.26 7.59
N ASP A 79 1.47 13.68 7.28
CA ASP A 79 0.58 14.38 8.23
C ASP A 79 0.28 13.58 9.51
N ARG A 80 0.39 12.25 9.46
CA ARG A 80 0.05 11.34 10.56
C ARG A 80 1.27 10.78 11.28
N PHE A 81 2.47 11.22 10.92
CA PHE A 81 3.69 10.58 11.43
C PHE A 81 4.32 11.32 12.61
N GLU A 82 4.77 12.56 12.44
CA GLU A 82 5.36 13.37 13.51
C GLU A 82 5.26 14.86 13.16
N ASN A 83 4.83 15.69 14.12
CA ASN A 83 4.81 17.15 13.97
C ASN A 83 6.15 17.73 14.44
N GLY A 84 6.97 18.22 13.52
CA GLY A 84 8.26 18.84 13.79
C GLY A 84 8.25 20.36 13.79
N ASP A 85 7.19 20.98 13.23
CA ASP A 85 7.03 22.42 13.11
C ASP A 85 5.57 22.87 13.22
N PRO A 86 5.05 23.09 14.43
CA PRO A 86 3.67 23.53 14.60
C PRO A 86 3.31 24.87 13.94
N THR A 87 4.28 25.58 13.36
CA THR A 87 4.02 26.85 12.65
C THR A 87 3.48 26.66 11.25
N ASN A 88 3.61 25.45 10.68
CA ASN A 88 3.09 25.11 9.36
C ASN A 88 1.72 24.38 9.40
N ASP A 89 1.18 24.05 10.58
CA ASP A 89 -0.05 23.26 10.74
C ASP A 89 -1.24 23.75 9.90
N THR A 90 -1.34 25.05 9.65
CA THR A 90 -2.40 25.66 8.82
C THR A 90 -1.96 25.92 7.37
N GLY A 91 -0.78 25.46 6.95
CA GLY A 91 -0.23 25.73 5.63
C GLY A 91 -0.05 27.22 5.31
N GLY A 92 -0.11 28.10 6.33
CA GLY A 92 -0.10 29.55 6.14
C GLY A 92 -1.39 30.13 5.55
N PHE A 93 -2.45 29.35 5.38
CA PHE A 93 -3.74 29.83 4.91
C PHE A 93 -4.48 30.54 6.05
N PRO A 94 -5.10 31.71 5.78
CA PRO A 94 -5.90 32.41 6.78
C PRO A 94 -7.29 31.79 6.88
N GLY A 95 -7.97 32.02 8.02
CA GLY A 95 -9.37 31.62 8.20
C GLY A 95 -9.56 30.52 9.23
N GLY A 96 -10.60 29.70 9.04
CA GLY A 96 -10.96 28.56 9.89
C GLY A 96 -10.61 27.22 9.27
N LYS A 97 -10.97 26.13 9.93
CA LYS A 97 -10.67 24.77 9.47
C LYS A 97 -11.20 24.44 8.07
N LEU A 98 -12.26 25.08 7.62
CA LEU A 98 -12.78 24.89 6.26
C LEU A 98 -12.02 25.70 5.20
N ASP A 99 -11.11 26.60 5.63
CA ASP A 99 -10.23 27.35 4.73
C ASP A 99 -8.85 26.69 4.64
N HIS A 100 -8.28 26.30 5.80
CA HIS A 100 -6.91 25.75 5.89
C HIS A 100 -6.86 24.24 6.12
N GLY A 101 -7.96 23.55 6.41
CA GLY A 101 -7.99 22.11 6.57
C GLY A 101 -7.38 21.54 7.87
N PHE A 102 -6.90 22.34 8.81
CA PHE A 102 -6.31 21.87 10.07
C PHE A 102 -7.35 21.71 11.19
N ASP A 103 -7.56 20.48 11.65
CA ASP A 103 -8.35 20.13 12.83
C ASP A 103 -7.92 18.76 13.37
N PRO A 104 -6.92 18.68 14.25
CA PRO A 104 -6.37 17.43 14.76
C PRO A 104 -7.32 16.64 15.68
N THR A 105 -8.55 17.13 15.87
CA THR A 105 -9.61 16.41 16.60
C THR A 105 -10.54 15.64 15.67
N HIS A 106 -10.38 15.76 14.35
CA HIS A 106 -11.25 15.16 13.35
C HIS A 106 -10.45 14.38 12.30
N LYS A 107 -10.65 13.07 12.21
CA LYS A 107 -9.92 12.12 11.35
C LYS A 107 -9.80 12.49 9.87
N GLY A 108 -10.68 13.33 9.36
CA GLY A 108 -10.71 13.78 7.96
C GLY A 108 -9.98 15.10 7.71
N PHE A 109 -9.23 15.65 8.67
CA PHE A 109 -8.54 16.92 8.55
C PHE A 109 -7.04 16.79 8.79
N TYR A 110 -6.24 17.82 8.49
CA TYR A 110 -4.81 17.83 8.81
C TYR A 110 -4.60 17.79 10.33
N HIS A 111 -3.60 17.02 10.76
CA HIS A 111 -3.20 16.86 12.16
C HIS A 111 -1.85 17.52 12.48
N GLY A 112 -1.09 17.89 11.45
CA GLY A 112 0.14 18.68 11.57
C GLY A 112 1.43 17.89 11.49
N GLY A 113 1.42 16.61 11.16
CA GLY A 113 2.66 15.89 10.83
C GLY A 113 3.33 16.48 9.59
N ASP A 114 4.69 16.52 9.57
CA ASP A 114 5.45 17.25 8.56
C ASP A 114 6.81 16.62 8.23
N LEU A 115 7.49 17.13 7.20
CA LEU A 115 8.79 16.67 6.74
C LEU A 115 9.91 16.83 7.79
N LYS A 116 9.82 17.81 8.66
CA LYS A 116 10.78 18.08 9.73
C LYS A 116 10.65 17.02 10.83
N GLY A 117 9.41 16.74 11.23
CA GLY A 117 9.09 15.65 12.16
C GLY A 117 9.52 14.30 11.58
N LEU A 118 9.17 14.04 10.32
CA LEU A 118 9.57 12.82 9.61
C LEU A 118 11.10 12.66 9.60
N THR A 119 11.83 13.73 9.29
CA THR A 119 13.30 13.73 9.29
C THR A 119 13.87 13.38 10.67
N SER A 120 13.24 13.83 11.74
CA SER A 120 13.66 13.57 13.12
C SER A 120 13.54 12.09 13.53
N ARG A 121 12.68 11.33 12.86
CA ARG A 121 12.36 9.92 13.15
C ARG A 121 13.05 8.90 12.22
N LEU A 122 13.94 9.33 11.31
CA LEU A 122 14.62 8.43 10.38
C LEU A 122 15.40 7.31 11.10
N ASP A 123 15.98 7.59 12.27
CA ASP A 123 16.71 6.56 13.02
C ASP A 123 15.76 5.53 13.67
N TYR A 124 14.54 5.90 14.04
CA TYR A 124 13.49 4.97 14.45
C TYR A 124 13.13 4.02 13.31
N ILE A 125 12.86 4.55 12.13
CA ILE A 125 12.53 3.77 10.93
C ILE A 125 13.67 2.80 10.57
N LYS A 126 14.91 3.31 10.55
CA LYS A 126 16.09 2.49 10.28
C LYS A 126 16.33 1.42 11.34
N GLY A 127 16.07 1.72 12.62
CA GLY A 127 16.23 0.80 13.75
C GLY A 127 15.38 -0.46 13.63
N MET A 128 14.20 -0.35 13.05
CA MET A 128 13.32 -1.48 12.75
C MET A 128 13.84 -2.35 11.59
N GLY A 129 14.85 -1.90 10.86
CA GLY A 129 15.44 -2.60 9.74
C GLY A 129 14.92 -2.16 8.37
N ALA A 130 14.06 -1.16 8.31
CA ALA A 130 13.64 -0.57 7.03
C ALA A 130 14.83 0.05 6.29
N SER A 131 14.90 -0.17 5.00
CA SER A 131 15.95 0.30 4.11
C SER A 131 15.45 1.18 2.98
N ALA A 132 14.14 1.32 2.86
CA ALA A 132 13.47 2.23 1.97
C ALA A 132 12.23 2.84 2.64
N ILE A 133 11.87 4.03 2.24
CA ILE A 133 10.68 4.75 2.67
C ILE A 133 9.75 4.88 1.46
N TRP A 134 8.49 4.48 1.59
CA TRP A 134 7.44 4.92 0.69
C TRP A 134 6.75 6.12 1.37
N LEU A 135 7.04 7.29 0.83
CA LEU A 135 6.50 8.57 1.28
C LEU A 135 5.15 8.80 0.60
N GLY A 136 4.07 8.87 1.38
CA GLY A 136 2.75 9.26 0.88
C GLY A 136 2.81 10.59 0.10
N PRO A 137 1.80 10.92 -0.73
CA PRO A 137 1.88 12.10 -1.60
C PRO A 137 2.11 13.38 -0.80
N ILE A 138 3.01 14.22 -1.30
CA ILE A 138 3.47 15.43 -0.59
C ILE A 138 3.19 16.72 -1.36
N TYR A 139 2.51 16.61 -2.51
CA TYR A 139 2.20 17.73 -3.37
C TYR A 139 1.22 18.69 -2.72
N LYS A 140 1.24 19.95 -3.15
CA LYS A 140 0.26 20.93 -2.67
C LYS A 140 -1.15 20.54 -3.10
N ASN A 141 -2.00 20.35 -2.12
CA ASN A 141 -3.39 19.91 -2.29
C ASN A 141 -4.37 21.10 -2.24
N LYS A 142 -5.58 20.87 -2.75
CA LYS A 142 -6.74 21.68 -2.37
C LYS A 142 -6.97 21.45 -0.87
N PRO A 143 -6.92 22.49 -0.03
CA PRO A 143 -6.92 22.28 1.43
C PRO A 143 -8.14 21.54 1.94
N VAL A 144 -9.33 21.89 1.41
CA VAL A 144 -10.60 21.28 1.82
C VAL A 144 -11.46 21.03 0.61
N GLN A 145 -12.12 19.88 0.56
CA GLN A 145 -13.12 19.49 -0.44
C GLN A 145 -14.32 18.85 0.24
N GLY A 146 -15.40 18.67 -0.53
CA GLY A 146 -16.64 18.04 -0.09
C GLY A 146 -17.78 19.02 0.10
N GLY A 147 -19.02 18.52 -0.04
CA GLY A 147 -20.23 19.30 0.18
C GLY A 147 -20.53 19.53 1.66
N PRO A 148 -21.50 20.42 1.98
CA PRO A 148 -21.83 20.78 3.36
C PRO A 148 -22.07 19.56 4.28
N GLY A 149 -21.30 19.43 5.34
CA GLY A 149 -21.32 18.33 6.31
C GLY A 149 -20.62 17.04 5.85
N GLN A 150 -19.90 17.10 4.72
CA GLN A 150 -19.07 16.03 4.17
C GLN A 150 -17.66 16.54 3.87
N GLU A 151 -17.31 17.71 4.40
CA GLU A 151 -16.02 18.32 4.17
C GLU A 151 -14.91 17.50 4.81
N SER A 152 -13.79 17.35 4.09
CA SER A 152 -12.52 16.85 4.61
C SER A 152 -11.36 17.59 3.95
N SER A 153 -10.15 17.40 4.47
CA SER A 153 -8.96 18.07 3.95
C SER A 153 -8.07 17.15 3.11
N GLY A 154 -7.16 17.77 2.36
CA GLY A 154 -6.19 17.08 1.51
C GLY A 154 -5.00 16.45 2.25
N TYR A 155 -5.08 16.20 3.56
CA TYR A 155 -3.99 15.70 4.40
C TYR A 155 -3.32 14.42 3.90
N HIS A 156 -4.05 13.62 3.14
CA HIS A 156 -3.57 12.38 2.53
C HIS A 156 -2.74 12.58 1.26
N GLY A 157 -2.79 13.79 0.67
CA GLY A 157 -1.95 14.18 -0.47
C GLY A 157 -2.52 13.87 -1.86
N TYR A 158 -3.73 13.28 -1.98
CA TYR A 158 -4.28 12.85 -3.27
C TYR A 158 -5.13 13.90 -4.01
N TRP A 159 -5.35 15.10 -3.46
CA TRP A 159 -6.13 16.19 -4.07
C TRP A 159 -5.23 17.30 -4.61
N ILE A 160 -4.40 16.95 -5.59
CA ILE A 160 -3.29 17.79 -6.03
C ILE A 160 -3.77 18.98 -6.86
N ASN A 161 -3.40 20.18 -6.38
CA ASN A 161 -3.49 21.44 -7.13
C ASN A 161 -2.16 21.80 -7.79
N ASP A 162 -1.04 21.61 -7.09
CA ASP A 162 0.28 21.97 -7.61
C ASP A 162 1.21 20.76 -7.56
N PHE A 163 1.51 20.23 -8.73
CA PHE A 163 2.41 19.08 -8.92
C PHE A 163 3.90 19.42 -8.80
N THR A 164 4.25 20.69 -8.55
CA THR A 164 5.64 21.16 -8.54
C THR A 164 6.14 21.58 -7.17
N SER A 165 5.23 21.66 -6.19
CA SER A 165 5.52 22.14 -4.85
C SER A 165 5.06 21.16 -3.79
N VAL A 166 5.81 21.10 -2.68
CA VAL A 166 5.39 20.44 -1.44
C VAL A 166 4.19 21.18 -0.84
N ASP A 167 3.25 20.45 -0.26
CA ASP A 167 2.13 21.03 0.46
C ASP A 167 2.64 21.87 1.65
N PRO A 168 2.18 23.13 1.79
CA PRO A 168 2.68 23.99 2.85
C PRO A 168 2.35 23.52 4.26
N HIS A 169 1.38 22.62 4.46
CA HIS A 169 1.15 21.96 5.77
C HIS A 169 2.25 20.96 6.09
N LEU A 170 2.88 20.36 5.07
CA LEU A 170 3.94 19.36 5.23
C LEU A 170 5.34 19.99 5.23
N GLY A 171 5.45 21.25 4.80
CA GLY A 171 6.73 21.96 4.74
C GLY A 171 7.03 22.59 3.39
N THR A 172 8.30 22.59 3.01
CA THR A 172 8.82 23.26 1.81
C THR A 172 9.61 22.28 0.92
N ASN A 173 9.81 22.66 -0.34
CA ASN A 173 10.69 21.95 -1.27
C ASN A 173 12.12 21.77 -0.72
N ALA A 174 12.63 22.74 0.05
CA ALA A 174 13.95 22.66 0.68
C ALA A 174 13.99 21.64 1.83
N GLU A 175 12.93 21.52 2.60
CA GLU A 175 12.80 20.53 3.66
C GLU A 175 12.66 19.13 3.11
N LEU A 176 11.95 18.95 1.99
CA LEU A 176 11.94 17.69 1.26
C LEU A 176 13.34 17.27 0.82
N LYS A 177 14.10 18.18 0.23
CA LYS A 177 15.50 17.91 -0.14
C LYS A 177 16.32 17.48 1.07
N THR A 178 16.16 18.16 2.20
CA THR A 178 16.84 17.83 3.46
C THR A 178 16.45 16.44 3.95
N PHE A 179 15.17 16.07 3.90
CA PHE A 179 14.68 14.75 4.27
C PHE A 179 15.29 13.65 3.39
N VAL A 180 15.25 13.81 2.06
CA VAL A 180 15.80 12.82 1.12
C VAL A 180 17.30 12.66 1.32
N ASP A 181 18.07 13.75 1.43
CA ASP A 181 19.50 13.70 1.70
C ASP A 181 19.81 13.01 3.05
N ALA A 182 18.99 13.25 4.07
CA ALA A 182 19.12 12.61 5.37
C ALA A 182 18.80 11.10 5.31
N ALA A 183 17.82 10.68 4.53
CA ALA A 183 17.52 9.26 4.29
C ALA A 183 18.67 8.58 3.52
N HIS A 184 19.15 9.18 2.44
CA HIS A 184 20.27 8.68 1.65
C HIS A 184 21.57 8.56 2.47
N SER A 185 21.85 9.53 3.34
CA SER A 185 23.01 9.46 4.25
C SER A 185 22.97 8.27 5.21
N ARG A 186 21.78 7.73 5.46
CA ARG A 186 21.54 6.52 6.26
C ARG A 186 21.49 5.24 5.43
N GLY A 187 21.70 5.32 4.11
CA GLY A 187 21.58 4.20 3.18
C GLY A 187 20.15 3.79 2.88
N MET A 188 19.18 4.68 3.13
CA MET A 188 17.75 4.44 2.88
C MET A 188 17.33 5.07 1.55
N LYS A 189 16.54 4.35 0.75
CA LYS A 189 15.89 4.87 -0.45
C LYS A 189 14.61 5.63 -0.11
N VAL A 190 14.18 6.50 -1.02
CA VAL A 190 12.89 7.19 -0.94
C VAL A 190 12.08 6.94 -2.20
N TYR A 191 10.94 6.28 -2.06
CA TYR A 191 9.94 6.08 -3.09
C TYR A 191 8.81 7.09 -2.87
N LEU A 192 8.52 7.91 -3.87
CA LEU A 192 7.47 8.91 -3.80
C LEU A 192 6.16 8.34 -4.32
N ASP A 193 5.07 8.59 -3.59
CA ASP A 193 3.73 8.31 -4.07
C ASP A 193 3.33 9.36 -5.12
N ILE A 194 2.94 8.93 -6.31
CA ILE A 194 2.59 9.80 -7.43
C ILE A 194 1.20 9.51 -7.97
N ILE A 195 0.52 10.55 -8.41
CA ILE A 195 -0.79 10.48 -9.01
C ILE A 195 -0.71 10.95 -10.46
N THR A 196 -1.19 10.13 -11.41
CA THR A 196 -1.21 10.46 -12.85
C THR A 196 -2.61 10.44 -13.44
N ASN A 197 -3.59 9.94 -12.67
CA ASN A 197 -4.97 9.75 -13.10
C ASN A 197 -5.79 11.03 -13.03
N HIS A 198 -5.63 11.81 -11.98
CA HIS A 198 -6.53 12.92 -11.65
C HIS A 198 -5.82 14.10 -11.00
N THR A 199 -6.54 15.19 -10.89
CA THR A 199 -6.17 16.39 -10.10
C THR A 199 -7.25 16.64 -9.04
N ALA A 200 -7.08 17.67 -8.19
CA ALA A 200 -8.13 18.12 -7.28
C ALA A 200 -9.43 18.45 -8.04
N ASP A 201 -10.57 18.30 -7.36
CA ASP A 201 -11.90 18.69 -7.84
C ASP A 201 -11.97 20.23 -8.02
N VAL A 202 -11.86 20.69 -9.25
CA VAL A 202 -11.92 22.09 -9.69
C VAL A 202 -12.89 22.27 -10.85
N ILE A 203 -12.94 21.31 -11.79
CA ILE A 203 -13.81 21.36 -12.95
C ILE A 203 -15.22 20.89 -12.55
N SER A 204 -16.21 21.73 -12.82
CA SER A 204 -17.61 21.44 -12.56
C SER A 204 -18.41 21.31 -13.86
N TYR A 205 -19.60 20.69 -13.78
CA TYR A 205 -20.51 20.52 -14.92
C TYR A 205 -21.79 21.32 -14.73
N ARG A 206 -22.16 22.13 -15.74
CA ARG A 206 -23.32 23.03 -15.66
C ARG A 206 -24.61 22.27 -15.39
N GLU A 207 -24.79 21.11 -16.01
CA GLU A 207 -25.99 20.30 -15.92
C GLU A 207 -26.25 19.83 -14.49
N CYS A 208 -25.20 19.67 -13.69
CA CYS A 208 -25.27 19.11 -12.34
C CYS A 208 -25.12 20.17 -11.26
N TYR A 209 -24.21 21.10 -11.41
CA TYR A 209 -23.73 21.96 -10.32
C TYR A 209 -24.08 23.45 -10.52
N ASP A 210 -24.41 23.89 -11.75
CA ASP A 210 -24.83 25.27 -11.97
C ASP A 210 -26.31 25.46 -11.56
N PRO A 211 -26.61 26.24 -10.50
CA PRO A 211 -27.95 26.43 -10.01
C PRO A 211 -28.83 27.18 -11.04
N ASP A 212 -28.21 27.97 -11.92
CA ASP A 212 -28.88 28.77 -12.93
C ASP A 212 -29.08 28.05 -14.26
N TYR A 213 -28.53 26.85 -14.42
CA TYR A 213 -28.70 26.04 -15.61
C TYR A 213 -30.18 25.66 -15.82
N LYS A 214 -30.71 25.95 -17.03
CA LYS A 214 -32.12 25.73 -17.40
C LYS A 214 -32.28 24.75 -18.57
N GLY A 215 -31.22 24.00 -18.93
CA GLY A 215 -31.28 22.97 -19.96
C GLY A 215 -32.26 21.84 -19.59
N ALA A 216 -32.80 21.17 -20.61
CA ALA A 216 -33.72 20.08 -20.43
C ALA A 216 -33.05 18.82 -19.82
N ASP A 217 -31.72 18.79 -19.91
CA ASP A 217 -30.83 17.73 -19.40
C ASP A 217 -30.25 18.05 -18.01
N LYS A 218 -30.83 19.03 -17.29
CA LYS A 218 -30.44 19.34 -15.91
C LYS A 218 -30.53 18.11 -15.02
N VAL A 219 -29.42 17.80 -14.34
CA VAL A 219 -29.30 16.66 -13.40
C VAL A 219 -29.49 17.17 -11.97
N THR A 220 -30.22 16.44 -11.16
CA THR A 220 -30.50 16.80 -9.76
C THR A 220 -29.81 15.91 -8.74
N GLU A 221 -29.16 14.82 -9.18
CA GLU A 221 -28.55 13.80 -8.30
C GLU A 221 -27.14 13.41 -8.83
N GLY A 222 -26.17 14.31 -8.72
CA GLY A 222 -24.77 14.07 -9.12
C GLY A 222 -24.60 13.83 -10.63
N CYS A 223 -23.40 14.01 -11.12
CA CYS A 223 -23.05 13.78 -12.52
C CYS A 223 -22.71 12.30 -12.73
N LYS A 224 -23.65 11.50 -13.22
CA LYS A 224 -23.40 10.11 -13.57
C LYS A 224 -22.54 10.03 -14.82
N TYR A 225 -21.69 8.98 -14.87
CA TYR A 225 -20.89 8.69 -16.07
C TYR A 225 -21.76 8.64 -17.35
N ARG A 226 -21.29 9.34 -18.40
CA ARG A 226 -21.87 9.36 -19.73
C ARG A 226 -20.96 8.65 -20.72
N SER A 227 -21.41 7.48 -21.22
CA SER A 227 -20.61 6.56 -22.03
C SER A 227 -20.19 7.13 -23.40
N LEU A 228 -19.10 6.62 -23.96
CA LEU A 228 -18.68 6.96 -25.34
C LEU A 228 -19.72 6.57 -26.38
N ALA A 229 -20.46 5.48 -26.15
CA ALA A 229 -21.48 4.99 -27.05
C ALA A 229 -22.70 5.91 -27.13
N ASP A 230 -23.12 6.50 -25.98
CA ASP A 230 -24.31 7.35 -25.91
C ASP A 230 -23.95 8.85 -26.10
N TYR A 231 -22.73 9.25 -25.76
CA TYR A 231 -22.20 10.61 -25.81
C TYR A 231 -20.83 10.63 -26.51
N PRO A 232 -20.81 10.41 -27.85
CA PRO A 232 -19.55 10.35 -28.60
C PRO A 232 -18.89 11.75 -28.69
N TYR A 233 -17.59 11.79 -28.85
CA TYR A 233 -16.83 13.05 -29.03
C TYR A 233 -17.29 13.91 -30.20
N THR A 234 -18.02 13.33 -31.16
CA THR A 234 -18.40 13.97 -32.41
C THR A 234 -19.78 14.62 -32.40
N THR A 235 -20.49 14.54 -31.29
CA THR A 235 -21.78 15.24 -31.11
C THR A 235 -21.82 15.96 -29.77
N ARG A 236 -22.54 17.07 -29.70
CA ARG A 236 -22.78 17.76 -28.43
C ARG A 236 -24.00 17.13 -27.74
N GLY A 237 -23.81 16.70 -26.49
CA GLY A 237 -24.81 15.92 -25.79
C GLY A 237 -24.88 14.50 -26.35
N ASP A 238 -26.05 13.92 -26.47
CA ASP A 238 -26.21 12.53 -26.93
C ASP A 238 -25.90 12.32 -28.43
N VAL A 239 -26.00 11.07 -28.90
CA VAL A 239 -25.73 10.66 -30.29
C VAL A 239 -26.61 11.40 -31.33
N ASN A 240 -27.70 12.04 -30.92
CA ASN A 240 -28.60 12.79 -31.80
C ASN A 240 -28.31 14.31 -31.80
N GLY A 241 -27.32 14.73 -31.00
CA GLY A 241 -26.98 16.13 -30.85
C GLY A 241 -26.31 16.73 -32.09
N PRO A 242 -26.07 18.07 -32.09
CA PRO A 242 -25.35 18.75 -33.17
C PRO A 242 -23.93 18.19 -33.34
N THR A 243 -23.50 18.03 -34.57
CA THR A 243 -22.13 17.59 -34.90
C THR A 243 -21.10 18.58 -34.43
N ILE A 244 -20.09 18.15 -33.70
CA ILE A 244 -18.90 18.85 -33.24
C ILE A 244 -17.64 18.05 -33.60
N ASN A 245 -16.46 18.59 -33.37
CA ASN A 245 -15.17 17.92 -33.52
C ASN A 245 -14.96 17.19 -34.85
N ALA A 246 -15.33 17.81 -35.94
CA ALA A 246 -15.26 17.20 -37.29
C ALA A 246 -13.85 16.69 -37.60
N GLY A 247 -13.72 15.40 -37.90
CA GLY A 247 -12.47 14.77 -38.26
C GLY A 247 -11.67 14.24 -37.06
N PHE A 248 -12.14 14.36 -35.81
CA PHE A 248 -11.61 13.63 -34.68
C PHE A 248 -12.00 12.15 -34.82
N MET A 249 -11.02 11.26 -34.73
CA MET A 249 -11.18 9.83 -35.01
C MET A 249 -11.35 8.96 -33.75
N GLY A 250 -11.49 9.60 -32.59
CA GLY A 250 -11.50 8.89 -31.28
C GLY A 250 -10.10 8.85 -30.66
N ASP A 251 -10.02 8.18 -29.52
CA ASP A 251 -8.87 8.11 -28.62
C ASP A 251 -8.25 6.72 -28.47
N GLU A 252 -8.59 5.81 -29.36
CA GLU A 252 -7.95 4.48 -29.39
C GLU A 252 -6.43 4.60 -29.64
N ASP A 253 -5.64 3.62 -29.17
CA ASP A 253 -4.16 3.64 -29.18
C ASP A 253 -3.54 4.21 -30.48
N HIS A 254 -4.05 3.83 -31.65
CA HIS A 254 -3.53 4.26 -32.94
C HIS A 254 -3.97 5.67 -33.37
N HIS A 255 -4.90 6.27 -32.65
CA HIS A 255 -5.37 7.64 -32.84
C HIS A 255 -4.82 8.62 -31.80
N GLN A 256 -4.03 8.17 -30.83
CA GLN A 256 -3.43 9.02 -29.79
C GLN A 256 -2.25 9.83 -30.37
N THR A 257 -2.57 10.75 -31.25
CA THR A 257 -1.61 11.63 -31.95
C THR A 257 -2.00 13.10 -31.80
N ALA A 258 -1.01 13.99 -31.73
CA ALA A 258 -1.25 15.44 -31.64
C ALA A 258 -2.11 15.95 -32.83
N GLU A 259 -1.93 15.40 -34.05
CA GLU A 259 -2.73 15.77 -35.20
C GLU A 259 -4.23 15.41 -35.05
N ASN A 260 -4.53 14.24 -34.45
CA ASN A 260 -5.91 13.85 -34.21
C ASN A 260 -6.52 14.69 -33.07
N PHE A 261 -5.83 14.82 -31.93
CA PHE A 261 -6.32 15.58 -30.77
C PHE A 261 -6.47 17.09 -31.05
N ALA A 262 -5.71 17.66 -31.99
CA ALA A 262 -5.92 19.04 -32.45
C ALA A 262 -7.31 19.26 -33.08
N LYS A 263 -8.05 18.20 -33.42
CA LYS A 263 -9.44 18.27 -33.93
C LYS A 263 -10.49 18.21 -32.83
N LEU A 264 -10.10 17.83 -31.61
CA LEU A 264 -10.96 17.81 -30.42
C LEU A 264 -10.99 19.25 -29.83
N THR A 265 -11.79 20.12 -30.43
CA THR A 265 -11.82 21.56 -30.10
C THR A 265 -12.99 21.98 -29.22
N GLN A 266 -13.98 21.12 -29.06
CA GLN A 266 -15.16 21.32 -28.22
C GLN A 266 -15.25 20.17 -27.21
N HIS A 267 -15.40 20.49 -25.92
CA HIS A 267 -15.33 19.56 -24.80
C HIS A 267 -16.67 19.36 -24.12
N ASP A 268 -17.76 19.86 -24.72
CA ASP A 268 -19.13 19.73 -24.27
C ASP A 268 -19.90 18.58 -24.96
N TYR A 269 -19.17 17.48 -25.26
CA TYR A 269 -19.70 16.28 -25.87
C TYR A 269 -20.54 15.43 -24.89
N ALA A 270 -20.11 15.29 -23.65
CA ALA A 270 -20.85 14.59 -22.60
C ALA A 270 -21.53 15.62 -21.68
N TYR A 271 -20.80 16.34 -20.89
CA TYR A 271 -21.25 17.43 -20.04
C TYR A 271 -20.69 18.77 -20.53
N THR A 272 -21.26 19.89 -20.03
CA THR A 272 -20.73 21.22 -20.28
C THR A 272 -19.77 21.61 -19.14
N PRO A 273 -18.45 21.36 -19.27
CA PRO A 273 -17.49 21.65 -18.22
C PRO A 273 -17.27 23.13 -18.05
N TYR A 274 -17.03 23.58 -16.84
CA TYR A 274 -16.62 24.95 -16.51
C TYR A 274 -15.77 24.97 -15.24
N ILE A 275 -14.94 25.98 -15.12
CA ILE A 275 -14.19 26.25 -13.90
C ILE A 275 -14.95 27.33 -13.12
N PRO A 276 -15.25 27.13 -11.83
CA PRO A 276 -15.86 28.14 -10.98
C PRO A 276 -15.03 29.42 -10.92
N ALA A 277 -15.72 30.58 -10.79
CA ALA A 277 -15.04 31.87 -10.71
C ALA A 277 -14.10 31.95 -9.51
N GLY A 278 -12.85 32.31 -9.77
CA GLY A 278 -11.76 32.37 -8.78
C GLY A 278 -10.92 31.12 -8.67
N GLU A 279 -11.23 30.05 -9.42
CA GLU A 279 -10.44 28.82 -9.49
C GLU A 279 -9.74 28.65 -10.86
N GLU A 280 -9.76 29.66 -11.73
CA GLU A 280 -9.26 29.59 -13.12
C GLU A 280 -7.76 29.25 -13.23
N ASP A 281 -6.99 29.60 -12.20
CA ASP A 281 -5.55 29.35 -12.10
C ASP A 281 -5.20 28.46 -10.88
N ALA A 282 -6.13 27.60 -10.45
CA ALA A 282 -5.97 26.79 -9.24
C ALA A 282 -4.89 25.72 -9.36
N LYS A 283 -4.58 25.29 -10.60
CA LYS A 283 -3.67 24.16 -10.85
C LYS A 283 -2.33 24.60 -11.42
N THR A 284 -1.27 23.91 -10.99
CA THR A 284 0.11 24.11 -11.47
C THR A 284 0.72 22.74 -11.85
N PRO A 285 1.35 22.59 -13.04
CA PRO A 285 1.62 23.61 -14.08
C PRO A 285 0.35 24.16 -14.73
N ALA A 286 0.45 25.38 -15.30
CA ALA A 286 -0.69 26.14 -15.83
C ALA A 286 -1.52 25.39 -16.90
N TRP A 287 -0.92 24.44 -17.65
CA TRP A 287 -1.66 23.67 -18.64
C TRP A 287 -2.77 22.81 -18.02
N LEU A 288 -2.65 22.41 -16.74
CA LEU A 288 -3.68 21.67 -16.02
C LEU A 288 -4.98 22.47 -15.77
N ASN A 289 -5.00 23.77 -16.02
CA ASN A 289 -6.22 24.58 -15.93
C ASN A 289 -7.05 24.55 -17.22
N ASP A 290 -6.60 23.91 -18.30
CA ASP A 290 -7.35 23.82 -19.54
C ASP A 290 -8.23 22.55 -19.55
N ILE A 291 -9.55 22.76 -19.59
CA ILE A 291 -10.57 21.70 -19.59
C ILE A 291 -10.41 20.68 -20.73
N LYS A 292 -9.66 21.00 -21.79
CA LYS A 292 -9.39 20.10 -22.92
C LYS A 292 -8.57 18.86 -22.53
N TYR A 293 -7.88 18.91 -21.38
CA TYR A 293 -7.02 17.84 -20.90
C TYR A 293 -7.74 16.86 -19.95
N TYR A 294 -9.07 16.97 -19.87
CA TYR A 294 -9.90 16.12 -19.02
C TYR A 294 -10.99 15.43 -19.82
N HIS A 295 -11.44 14.26 -19.34
CA HIS A 295 -12.47 13.49 -20.04
C HIS A 295 -13.86 14.11 -19.99
N ASN A 296 -14.19 14.85 -18.93
CA ASN A 296 -15.45 15.58 -18.76
C ASN A 296 -16.71 14.72 -18.94
N ARG A 297 -16.72 13.49 -18.36
CA ARG A 297 -17.78 12.49 -18.56
C ARG A 297 -18.59 12.16 -17.30
N GLY A 298 -18.31 12.82 -16.17
CA GLY A 298 -18.97 12.59 -14.89
C GLY A 298 -18.38 11.41 -14.12
N GLU A 299 -18.97 11.12 -12.98
CA GLU A 299 -18.48 10.23 -11.93
C GLU A 299 -18.28 8.78 -12.37
N THR A 300 -17.12 8.21 -12.09
CA THR A 300 -16.83 6.79 -12.32
C THR A 300 -17.78 5.86 -11.56
N THR A 301 -18.06 4.71 -12.14
CA THR A 301 -18.71 3.58 -11.46
C THR A 301 -17.68 2.50 -11.06
N TRP A 302 -16.39 2.78 -11.20
CA TRP A 302 -15.24 1.93 -10.87
C TRP A 302 -15.06 0.71 -11.78
N GLU A 303 -15.93 0.52 -12.76
CA GLU A 303 -15.93 -0.64 -13.64
C GLU A 303 -16.02 -0.24 -15.12
N GLY A 304 -15.47 -1.10 -15.98
CA GLY A 304 -15.57 -0.97 -17.43
C GLY A 304 -14.97 0.35 -17.95
N GLU A 305 -15.66 0.95 -18.93
CA GLU A 305 -15.26 2.21 -19.58
C GLU A 305 -15.13 3.36 -18.59
N SER A 306 -16.07 3.48 -17.62
CA SER A 306 -16.06 4.55 -16.64
C SER A 306 -14.86 4.53 -15.70
N SER A 307 -14.19 3.38 -15.58
CA SER A 307 -12.96 3.25 -14.80
C SER A 307 -11.77 4.00 -15.42
N LEU A 308 -11.82 4.29 -16.73
CA LEU A 308 -10.77 4.98 -17.46
C LEU A 308 -11.09 6.43 -17.79
N TYR A 309 -12.38 6.80 -17.82
CA TYR A 309 -12.85 8.07 -18.34
C TYR A 309 -13.75 8.86 -17.38
N GLY A 310 -13.97 8.35 -16.18
CA GLY A 310 -14.88 9.00 -15.21
C GLY A 310 -14.12 9.61 -14.04
N ASP A 311 -14.65 10.73 -13.55
CA ASP A 311 -14.13 11.46 -12.40
C ASP A 311 -14.00 10.57 -11.17
N PHE A 312 -12.86 10.59 -10.52
CA PHE A 312 -12.51 9.69 -9.42
C PHE A 312 -13.03 10.25 -8.08
N ALA A 313 -14.28 9.94 -7.72
CA ALA A 313 -14.94 10.49 -6.53
C ALA A 313 -14.93 12.04 -6.48
N GLY A 314 -15.25 12.66 -7.59
CA GLY A 314 -15.27 14.12 -7.79
C GLY A 314 -13.94 14.71 -8.24
N LEU A 315 -12.84 13.97 -8.21
CA LEU A 315 -11.54 14.44 -8.69
C LEU A 315 -11.50 14.48 -10.22
N ASP A 316 -10.96 15.55 -10.77
CA ASP A 316 -10.96 15.80 -12.22
C ASP A 316 -10.10 14.79 -12.97
N ASP A 317 -10.71 13.95 -13.80
CA ASP A 317 -10.08 12.83 -14.49
C ASP A 317 -9.30 13.30 -15.73
N LEU A 318 -7.96 13.10 -15.72
CA LEU A 318 -7.08 13.53 -16.80
C LEU A 318 -7.25 12.64 -18.05
N ASN A 319 -7.35 13.27 -19.22
CA ASN A 319 -7.35 12.60 -20.51
C ASN A 319 -5.96 12.02 -20.82
N THR A 320 -5.65 10.85 -20.25
CA THR A 320 -4.35 10.17 -20.37
C THR A 320 -4.09 9.60 -21.75
N GLU A 321 -5.05 9.67 -22.67
CA GLU A 321 -4.94 9.41 -24.11
C GLU A 321 -4.35 10.58 -24.87
N HIS A 322 -4.46 11.81 -24.32
CA HIS A 322 -4.01 13.04 -24.97
C HIS A 322 -2.47 13.16 -24.90
N PRO A 323 -1.76 13.26 -26.04
CA PRO A 323 -0.29 13.30 -26.06
C PRO A 323 0.33 14.42 -25.21
N GLU A 324 -0.31 15.60 -25.15
CA GLU A 324 0.19 16.72 -24.33
C GLU A 324 0.04 16.43 -22.83
N VAL A 325 -0.95 15.65 -22.40
CA VAL A 325 -1.09 15.18 -21.01
C VAL A 325 0.02 14.18 -20.68
N VAL A 326 0.27 13.23 -21.58
CA VAL A 326 1.38 12.25 -21.42
C VAL A 326 2.71 12.97 -21.26
N ASP A 327 3.04 13.89 -22.16
CA ASP A 327 4.29 14.64 -22.12
C ASP A 327 4.38 15.54 -20.88
N GLY A 328 3.29 16.20 -20.50
CA GLY A 328 3.22 17.07 -19.33
C GLY A 328 3.46 16.31 -18.03
N MET A 329 2.83 15.14 -17.85
CA MET A 329 3.04 14.29 -16.68
C MET A 329 4.46 13.69 -16.64
N ILE A 330 4.99 13.29 -17.79
CA ILE A 330 6.39 12.86 -17.92
C ILE A 330 7.36 13.96 -17.45
N ASP A 331 7.13 15.20 -17.85
CA ASP A 331 8.03 16.31 -17.50
C ASP A 331 7.92 16.69 -16.01
N ILE A 332 6.71 16.66 -15.43
CA ILE A 332 6.50 16.84 -13.99
C ILE A 332 7.37 15.85 -13.20
N PHE A 333 7.21 14.55 -13.46
CA PHE A 333 7.85 13.53 -12.65
C PHE A 333 9.34 13.35 -12.92
N LYS A 334 9.84 13.73 -14.12
CA LYS A 334 11.28 13.91 -14.34
C LYS A 334 11.87 15.01 -13.44
N GLY A 335 11.12 16.10 -13.21
CA GLY A 335 11.51 17.16 -12.28
C GLY A 335 11.78 16.60 -10.88
N TRP A 336 10.87 15.83 -10.32
CA TRP A 336 11.02 15.22 -9.00
C TRP A 336 12.23 14.27 -8.90
N ILE A 337 12.53 13.50 -9.96
CA ILE A 337 13.75 12.68 -10.02
C ILE A 337 15.01 13.56 -10.04
N THR A 338 15.03 14.62 -10.87
CA THR A 338 16.19 15.50 -11.00
C THR A 338 16.50 16.27 -9.73
N ASP A 339 15.47 16.90 -9.14
CA ASP A 339 15.63 17.86 -8.05
C ASP A 339 15.87 17.20 -6.70
N TYR A 340 15.18 16.07 -6.45
CA TYR A 340 15.20 15.41 -5.14
C TYR A 340 15.91 14.05 -5.14
N LYS A 341 16.25 13.49 -6.31
CA LYS A 341 16.87 12.15 -6.43
C LYS A 341 16.02 11.05 -5.82
N MET A 342 14.71 11.09 -6.10
CA MET A 342 13.82 10.00 -5.73
C MET A 342 14.29 8.67 -6.32
N ASP A 343 14.23 7.58 -5.55
CA ASP A 343 14.73 6.26 -5.94
C ASP A 343 13.67 5.40 -6.63
N GLY A 344 12.45 5.87 -6.68
CA GLY A 344 11.33 5.16 -7.29
C GLY A 344 10.00 5.86 -7.07
N PHE A 345 8.95 5.24 -7.63
CA PHE A 345 7.57 5.70 -7.47
C PHE A 345 6.63 4.57 -7.08
N ARG A 346 5.76 4.82 -6.12
CA ARG A 346 4.46 4.15 -6.04
C ARG A 346 3.50 4.94 -6.90
N ILE A 347 2.75 4.28 -7.74
CA ILE A 347 1.85 4.92 -8.69
C ILE A 347 0.41 4.60 -8.29
N ASP A 348 -0.30 5.65 -7.88
CA ASP A 348 -1.68 5.61 -7.45
C ASP A 348 -2.63 5.21 -8.58
N THR A 349 -3.73 4.53 -8.26
CA THR A 349 -4.86 4.27 -9.16
C THR A 349 -4.47 3.77 -10.56
N THR A 350 -3.42 2.95 -10.66
CA THR A 350 -2.82 2.49 -11.92
C THR A 350 -3.84 1.89 -12.91
N ARG A 351 -4.88 1.21 -12.40
CA ARG A 351 -5.92 0.57 -13.23
C ARG A 351 -6.87 1.55 -13.91
N HIS A 352 -6.87 2.82 -13.48
CA HIS A 352 -7.74 3.88 -13.96
C HIS A 352 -7.11 4.73 -15.06
N VAL A 353 -5.84 4.51 -15.38
CA VAL A 353 -5.07 5.22 -16.40
C VAL A 353 -4.97 4.38 -17.66
N ASN A 354 -5.00 5.03 -18.82
CA ASN A 354 -4.88 4.37 -20.12
C ASN A 354 -3.61 3.50 -20.23
N PRO A 355 -3.70 2.23 -20.69
CA PRO A 355 -2.53 1.36 -20.83
C PRO A 355 -1.43 1.91 -21.75
N ASN A 356 -1.77 2.71 -22.77
CA ASN A 356 -0.80 3.30 -23.67
C ASN A 356 0.00 4.45 -23.03
N PHE A 357 -0.56 5.14 -22.02
CA PHE A 357 0.16 6.08 -21.18
C PHE A 357 1.35 5.38 -20.50
N TRP A 358 1.15 4.20 -19.91
CA TRP A 358 2.19 3.45 -19.21
C TRP A 358 3.33 3.04 -20.12
N LYS A 359 3.04 2.65 -21.37
CA LYS A 359 4.05 2.28 -22.37
C LYS A 359 5.01 3.44 -22.72
N GLN A 360 4.59 4.67 -22.47
CA GLN A 360 5.39 5.88 -22.69
C GLN A 360 6.02 6.38 -21.39
N PHE A 361 5.26 6.46 -20.31
CA PHE A 361 5.67 7.03 -19.03
C PHE A 361 6.76 6.18 -18.36
N LEU A 362 6.54 4.86 -18.19
CA LEU A 362 7.47 4.02 -17.45
C LEU A 362 8.88 3.97 -18.04
N PRO A 363 9.06 3.78 -19.38
CA PRO A 363 10.40 3.86 -19.98
C PRO A 363 11.04 5.24 -19.89
N ALA A 364 10.23 6.32 -19.97
CA ALA A 364 10.74 7.69 -19.83
C ALA A 364 11.32 7.94 -18.44
N MET A 365 10.62 7.51 -17.37
CA MET A 365 11.10 7.60 -15.98
C MET A 365 12.39 6.82 -15.77
N LYS A 366 12.42 5.54 -16.17
CA LYS A 366 13.64 4.69 -16.04
C LYS A 366 14.84 5.27 -16.77
N LYS A 367 14.64 5.72 -18.01
CA LYS A 367 15.70 6.33 -18.81
C LYS A 367 16.20 7.62 -18.17
N HIS A 368 15.31 8.42 -17.60
CA HIS A 368 15.69 9.66 -16.92
C HIS A 368 16.42 9.38 -15.61
N ALA A 369 15.90 8.52 -14.76
CA ALA A 369 16.51 8.11 -13.50
C ALA A 369 17.93 7.54 -13.70
N ALA A 370 18.13 6.71 -14.74
CA ALA A 370 19.46 6.19 -15.08
C ALA A 370 20.45 7.32 -15.44
N LYS A 371 20.02 8.38 -16.15
CA LYS A 371 20.85 9.56 -16.43
C LYS A 371 21.19 10.34 -15.15
N GLU A 372 20.26 10.37 -14.19
CA GLU A 372 20.44 11.03 -12.90
C GLU A 372 21.25 10.19 -11.90
N GLY A 373 21.78 9.03 -12.33
CA GLY A 373 22.63 8.15 -11.52
C GLY A 373 21.86 7.18 -10.61
N ILE A 374 20.59 6.92 -10.90
CA ILE A 374 19.71 6.02 -10.14
C ILE A 374 19.38 4.79 -11.01
N PRO A 375 20.27 3.79 -11.11
CA PRO A 375 20.12 2.68 -12.05
C PRO A 375 19.02 1.68 -11.65
N ASN A 376 18.70 1.57 -10.37
CA ASN A 376 17.71 0.66 -9.80
C ASN A 376 16.41 1.40 -9.44
N PHE A 377 15.99 2.33 -10.30
CA PHE A 377 14.73 3.08 -10.10
C PHE A 377 13.54 2.14 -10.07
N TYR A 378 12.88 2.07 -8.92
CA TYR A 378 11.84 1.09 -8.65
C TYR A 378 10.45 1.70 -8.76
N MET A 379 9.63 1.19 -9.67
CA MET A 379 8.24 1.64 -9.85
C MET A 379 7.28 0.49 -9.64
N PHE A 380 6.26 0.73 -8.83
CA PHE A 380 5.19 -0.23 -8.59
C PHE A 380 3.83 0.46 -8.59
N GLY A 381 2.89 -0.15 -9.30
CA GLY A 381 1.53 0.37 -9.45
C GLY A 381 0.58 -0.15 -8.39
N GLU A 382 -0.39 0.67 -8.02
CA GLU A 382 -1.54 0.20 -7.26
C GLU A 382 -2.61 -0.33 -8.22
N VAL A 383 -2.88 -1.61 -8.11
CA VAL A 383 -4.00 -2.28 -8.75
C VAL A 383 -4.81 -2.98 -7.66
N TYR A 384 -5.88 -2.34 -7.21
CA TYR A 384 -6.70 -2.85 -6.12
C TYR A 384 -7.53 -4.07 -6.57
N ASP A 385 -6.89 -5.23 -6.63
CA ASP A 385 -7.48 -6.50 -7.04
C ASP A 385 -6.71 -7.67 -6.42
N PRO A 386 -7.36 -8.61 -5.69
CA PRO A 386 -6.69 -9.77 -5.11
C PRO A 386 -6.42 -10.90 -6.12
N ASP A 387 -6.93 -10.81 -7.36
CA ASP A 387 -6.70 -11.82 -8.39
C ASP A 387 -5.30 -11.65 -9.01
N PRO A 388 -4.38 -12.62 -8.85
CA PRO A 388 -3.06 -12.56 -9.46
C PRO A 388 -3.08 -12.43 -10.98
N ALA A 389 -4.12 -12.91 -11.67
CA ALA A 389 -4.24 -12.77 -13.12
C ALA A 389 -4.51 -11.32 -13.53
N ALA A 390 -5.35 -10.61 -12.77
CA ALA A 390 -5.60 -9.19 -12.97
C ALA A 390 -4.32 -8.36 -12.71
N LEU A 391 -3.61 -8.65 -11.61
CA LEU A 391 -2.34 -8.00 -11.28
C LEU A 391 -1.27 -8.25 -12.35
N ALA A 392 -1.12 -9.50 -12.80
CA ALA A 392 -0.11 -9.91 -13.77
C ALA A 392 -0.29 -9.25 -15.15
N ARG A 393 -1.50 -8.85 -15.51
CA ARG A 393 -1.75 -8.11 -16.76
C ARG A 393 -0.85 -6.86 -16.82
N PHE A 394 -0.78 -6.08 -15.75
CA PHE A 394 -0.01 -4.84 -15.69
C PHE A 394 1.50 -5.08 -15.86
N THR A 395 2.02 -6.16 -15.31
CA THR A 395 3.45 -6.50 -15.46
C THR A 395 3.78 -7.10 -16.84
N ARG A 396 2.82 -7.77 -17.48
CA ARG A 396 3.06 -8.46 -18.75
C ARG A 396 2.67 -7.66 -19.98
N VAL A 397 1.67 -6.80 -19.88
CA VAL A 397 1.08 -6.08 -21.02
C VAL A 397 1.39 -4.58 -20.94
N ASP A 398 1.17 -3.96 -19.79
CA ASP A 398 1.23 -2.51 -19.65
C ASP A 398 2.64 -1.98 -19.32
N GLY A 399 3.60 -2.89 -19.07
CA GLY A 399 5.02 -2.55 -18.96
C GLY A 399 5.52 -2.24 -17.57
N PHE A 400 4.69 -2.39 -16.52
CA PHE A 400 5.14 -2.27 -15.14
C PHE A 400 6.18 -3.33 -14.79
N ASP A 401 7.16 -2.96 -14.00
CA ASP A 401 8.03 -3.96 -13.38
C ASP A 401 7.27 -4.70 -12.29
N GLN A 402 6.50 -3.95 -11.49
CA GLN A 402 5.84 -4.44 -10.30
C GLN A 402 4.48 -3.76 -10.08
N VAL A 403 3.62 -4.45 -9.33
CA VAL A 403 2.39 -3.91 -8.74
C VAL A 403 2.30 -4.34 -7.28
N LEU A 404 1.58 -3.61 -6.44
CA LEU A 404 1.30 -4.00 -5.06
C LEU A 404 0.63 -5.39 -5.03
N ASP A 405 1.15 -6.30 -4.19
CA ASP A 405 0.70 -7.68 -4.13
C ASP A 405 -0.53 -7.86 -3.24
N PHE A 406 -1.68 -7.43 -3.73
CA PHE A 406 -2.98 -7.68 -3.08
C PHE A 406 -3.30 -9.16 -2.97
N GLY A 407 -2.75 -9.99 -3.87
CA GLY A 407 -2.86 -11.46 -3.79
C GLY A 407 -2.17 -12.02 -2.56
N PHE A 408 -0.98 -11.50 -2.21
CA PHE A 408 -0.27 -11.84 -0.97
C PHE A 408 -1.09 -11.43 0.25
N GLN A 409 -1.56 -10.18 0.28
CA GLN A 409 -2.35 -9.64 1.38
C GLN A 409 -3.57 -10.53 1.66
N ALA A 410 -4.35 -10.84 0.61
CA ALA A 410 -5.53 -11.68 0.73
C ALA A 410 -5.20 -13.11 1.20
N ALA A 411 -4.12 -13.73 0.67
CA ALA A 411 -3.74 -15.08 1.06
C ALA A 411 -3.29 -15.16 2.51
N VAL A 412 -2.46 -14.22 2.97
CA VAL A 412 -1.99 -14.18 4.37
C VAL A 412 -3.15 -13.87 5.31
N PHE A 413 -4.02 -12.94 4.95
CA PHE A 413 -5.20 -12.61 5.73
C PHE A 413 -6.13 -13.83 5.88
N ASP A 414 -6.49 -14.51 4.79
CA ASP A 414 -7.37 -15.68 4.80
C ASP A 414 -6.83 -16.80 5.70
N VAL A 415 -5.51 -17.04 5.63
CA VAL A 415 -4.86 -18.11 6.40
C VAL A 415 -4.67 -17.71 7.86
N VAL A 416 -4.09 -16.54 8.12
CA VAL A 416 -3.74 -16.13 9.51
C VAL A 416 -4.96 -15.77 10.33
N SER A 417 -6.05 -15.28 9.72
CA SER A 417 -7.33 -15.11 10.42
C SER A 417 -8.03 -16.44 10.73
N GLY A 418 -7.61 -17.55 10.10
CA GLY A 418 -8.24 -18.85 10.25
C GLY A 418 -9.46 -19.09 9.36
N LYS A 419 -9.70 -18.23 8.36
CA LYS A 419 -10.78 -18.42 7.37
C LYS A 419 -10.56 -19.65 6.50
N THR A 420 -9.29 -19.95 6.19
CA THR A 420 -8.90 -21.07 5.32
C THR A 420 -7.72 -21.83 5.91
N GLY A 421 -7.49 -23.07 5.44
CA GLY A 421 -6.28 -23.79 5.70
C GLY A 421 -5.08 -23.25 4.91
N THR A 422 -3.91 -23.78 5.21
CA THR A 422 -2.66 -23.35 4.57
C THR A 422 -2.56 -23.72 3.09
N ASP A 423 -3.43 -24.59 2.57
CA ASP A 423 -3.59 -24.88 1.13
C ASP A 423 -3.98 -23.65 0.29
N ARG A 424 -4.45 -22.57 0.93
CA ARG A 424 -4.64 -21.27 0.28
C ARG A 424 -3.34 -20.73 -0.32
N PHE A 425 -2.19 -21.03 0.33
CA PHE A 425 -0.88 -20.63 -0.17
C PHE A 425 -0.46 -21.39 -1.43
N ASP A 426 -0.91 -22.63 -1.68
CA ASP A 426 -0.62 -23.34 -2.92
C ASP A 426 -1.10 -22.55 -4.12
N ARG A 427 -2.38 -22.14 -4.10
CA ARG A 427 -2.97 -21.36 -5.18
C ARG A 427 -2.31 -20.01 -5.38
N PHE A 428 -1.88 -19.39 -4.28
CA PHE A 428 -1.17 -18.11 -4.33
C PHE A 428 0.22 -18.27 -4.96
N LEU A 429 1.00 -19.28 -4.57
CA LEU A 429 2.34 -19.52 -5.09
C LEU A 429 2.34 -20.05 -6.53
N ASP A 430 1.37 -20.87 -6.90
CA ASP A 430 1.21 -21.36 -8.29
C ASP A 430 0.98 -20.20 -9.27
N ALA A 431 0.34 -19.13 -8.80
CA ALA A 431 0.08 -17.95 -9.61
C ALA A 431 1.34 -17.09 -9.89
N ASP A 432 2.45 -17.31 -9.21
CA ASP A 432 3.70 -16.55 -9.43
C ASP A 432 4.19 -16.62 -10.88
N SER A 433 3.93 -17.74 -11.58
CA SER A 433 4.25 -17.91 -12.98
C SER A 433 3.52 -16.92 -13.91
N LEU A 434 2.41 -16.34 -13.47
CA LEU A 434 1.65 -15.35 -14.22
C LEU A 434 2.40 -14.01 -14.37
N TYR A 435 3.25 -13.63 -13.40
CA TYR A 435 3.95 -12.33 -13.42
C TYR A 435 5.10 -12.24 -14.46
N GLY A 436 5.41 -13.31 -15.17
CA GLY A 436 6.35 -13.29 -16.27
C GLY A 436 7.72 -13.91 -15.98
N GLU A 437 8.75 -13.50 -16.72
CA GLU A 437 10.08 -14.07 -16.64
C GLU A 437 10.82 -13.78 -15.33
N ALA A 438 11.96 -14.45 -15.09
CA ALA A 438 12.70 -14.52 -13.85
C ALA A 438 12.99 -13.17 -13.12
N THR A 439 13.03 -12.06 -13.85
CA THR A 439 13.21 -10.71 -13.30
C THR A 439 11.90 -10.00 -12.93
N LYS A 440 10.77 -10.51 -13.40
CA LYS A 440 9.42 -9.98 -13.20
C LYS A 440 8.50 -10.97 -12.47
N ASN A 441 9.06 -11.96 -11.81
CA ASN A 441 8.29 -12.92 -11.02
C ASN A 441 7.93 -12.32 -9.65
N GLY A 442 7.11 -13.04 -8.86
CA GLY A 442 6.63 -12.59 -7.56
C GLY A 442 7.69 -12.12 -6.55
N ARG A 443 9.01 -12.34 -6.81
CA ARG A 443 10.09 -11.97 -5.86
C ARG A 443 10.24 -10.48 -5.61
N THR A 444 9.87 -9.65 -6.58
CA THR A 444 10.05 -8.20 -6.52
C THR A 444 8.74 -7.44 -6.33
N LEU A 445 7.61 -8.14 -6.20
CA LEU A 445 6.33 -7.52 -5.85
C LEU A 445 6.37 -6.96 -4.43
N PRO A 446 5.94 -5.71 -4.19
CA PRO A 446 5.76 -5.19 -2.84
C PRO A 446 4.64 -5.96 -2.13
N THR A 447 5.00 -6.67 -1.05
CA THR A 447 4.07 -7.44 -0.21
C THR A 447 3.71 -6.65 1.04
N PHE A 448 2.45 -6.66 1.43
CA PHE A 448 1.96 -5.89 2.56
C PHE A 448 0.81 -6.62 3.27
N LEU A 449 0.47 -6.20 4.49
CA LEU A 449 -0.60 -6.80 5.29
C LEU A 449 -1.84 -5.90 5.35
N GLY A 450 -1.65 -4.61 5.37
CA GLY A 450 -2.67 -3.58 5.35
C GLY A 450 -2.09 -2.25 4.93
N ASN A 451 -2.94 -1.27 4.62
CA ASN A 451 -2.54 0.06 4.21
C ASN A 451 -3.58 1.12 4.62
N HIS A 452 -3.37 2.35 4.20
CA HIS A 452 -4.19 3.51 4.52
C HIS A 452 -5.61 3.47 3.90
N ASP A 453 -5.88 2.58 2.94
CA ASP A 453 -7.18 2.41 2.29
C ASP A 453 -7.93 1.18 2.77
N MET A 454 -7.22 0.04 2.94
CA MET A 454 -7.83 -1.23 3.36
C MET A 454 -8.10 -1.31 4.85
N GLY A 455 -7.27 -0.64 5.65
CA GLY A 455 -7.29 -0.77 7.10
C GLY A 455 -6.08 -1.51 7.67
N ARG A 456 -6.08 -1.68 8.98
CA ARG A 456 -5.05 -2.36 9.76
C ARG A 456 -5.25 -3.88 9.73
N PHE A 457 -4.18 -4.64 9.49
CA PHE A 457 -4.25 -6.11 9.47
C PHE A 457 -4.80 -6.69 10.78
N SER A 458 -4.33 -6.20 11.92
CA SER A 458 -4.79 -6.61 13.24
C SER A 458 -6.29 -6.37 13.43
N GLY A 459 -6.81 -5.21 13.01
CA GLY A 459 -8.24 -4.90 13.04
C GLY A 459 -9.07 -5.79 12.13
N MET A 460 -8.58 -6.06 10.92
CA MET A 460 -9.24 -7.00 10.02
C MET A 460 -9.33 -8.41 10.61
N VAL A 461 -8.24 -8.91 11.24
CA VAL A 461 -8.21 -10.23 11.90
C VAL A 461 -9.15 -10.27 13.11
N LYS A 462 -9.17 -9.20 13.93
CA LYS A 462 -10.08 -9.06 15.07
C LYS A 462 -11.55 -9.05 14.64
N ASN A 463 -11.86 -8.36 13.54
CA ASN A 463 -13.23 -8.30 13.00
C ASN A 463 -13.75 -9.68 12.53
N GLU A 464 -12.87 -10.54 11.98
CA GLU A 464 -13.24 -11.92 11.65
C GLU A 464 -13.42 -12.80 12.91
N ASN A 465 -12.75 -12.48 14.00
CA ASN A 465 -12.75 -13.25 15.25
C ASN A 465 -12.85 -12.31 16.46
N PRO A 466 -14.03 -11.73 16.74
CA PRO A 466 -14.21 -10.72 17.79
C PRO A 466 -13.84 -11.19 19.21
N GLU A 467 -13.99 -12.49 19.49
CA GLU A 467 -13.71 -13.09 20.80
C GLU A 467 -12.22 -13.45 21.00
N MET A 468 -11.36 -13.13 20.01
CA MET A 468 -9.92 -13.43 20.10
C MET A 468 -9.26 -12.59 21.21
N SER A 469 -8.39 -13.23 22.01
CA SER A 469 -7.63 -12.51 23.02
C SER A 469 -6.57 -11.59 22.39
N GLN A 470 -6.14 -10.57 23.13
CA GLN A 470 -5.09 -9.65 22.71
C GLN A 470 -3.76 -10.38 22.46
N GLU A 471 -3.43 -11.39 23.28
CA GLU A 471 -2.21 -12.19 23.11
C GLU A 471 -2.26 -13.03 21.82
N GLU A 472 -3.41 -13.61 21.51
CA GLU A 472 -3.58 -14.37 20.27
C GLU A 472 -3.50 -13.43 19.05
N LEU A 473 -4.14 -12.27 19.10
CA LEU A 473 -4.10 -11.29 18.03
C LEU A 473 -2.68 -10.78 17.80
N LEU A 474 -1.91 -10.52 18.86
CA LEU A 474 -0.49 -10.18 18.78
C LEU A 474 0.32 -11.29 18.11
N ALA A 475 0.14 -12.55 18.56
CA ALA A 475 0.88 -13.68 18.00
C ALA A 475 0.57 -13.91 16.51
N ARG A 476 -0.68 -13.79 16.09
CA ARG A 476 -1.10 -13.86 14.69
C ARG A 476 -0.50 -12.71 13.86
N THR A 477 -0.47 -11.50 14.41
CA THR A 477 0.10 -10.34 13.74
C THR A 477 1.62 -10.46 13.58
N GLN A 478 2.32 -10.98 14.61
CA GLN A 478 3.74 -11.32 14.52
C GLN A 478 3.99 -12.38 13.43
N LEU A 479 3.20 -13.47 13.43
CA LEU A 479 3.32 -14.52 12.42
C LEU A 479 3.12 -13.98 11.00
N ALA A 480 2.13 -13.13 10.77
CA ALA A 480 1.88 -12.50 9.47
C ALA A 480 3.08 -11.66 9.00
N HIS A 481 3.67 -10.84 9.89
CA HIS A 481 4.89 -10.09 9.59
C HIS A 481 6.08 -11.02 9.29
N GLY A 482 6.23 -12.12 10.05
CA GLY A 482 7.25 -13.12 9.78
C GLY A 482 7.08 -13.81 8.42
N LEU A 483 5.86 -14.16 8.03
CA LEU A 483 5.57 -14.67 6.69
C LEU A 483 5.91 -13.62 5.61
N MET A 484 5.54 -12.37 5.81
CA MET A 484 5.88 -11.27 4.89
C MET A 484 7.41 -11.11 4.75
N MET A 485 8.17 -11.26 5.84
CA MET A 485 9.63 -11.13 5.80
C MET A 485 10.33 -12.30 5.09
N PHE A 486 9.79 -13.52 5.15
CA PHE A 486 10.52 -14.71 4.67
C PHE A 486 9.93 -15.35 3.41
N MET A 487 8.67 -15.11 3.07
CA MET A 487 8.12 -15.46 1.77
C MET A 487 8.75 -14.57 0.67
N ARG A 488 8.40 -14.81 -0.58
CA ARG A 488 8.85 -13.99 -1.69
C ARG A 488 8.18 -12.60 -1.65
N GLY A 489 8.86 -11.59 -2.17
CA GLY A 489 8.38 -10.21 -2.25
C GLY A 489 9.26 -9.21 -1.53
N VAL A 490 8.90 -7.94 -1.65
CA VAL A 490 9.52 -6.80 -0.97
C VAL A 490 8.60 -6.36 0.17
N PRO A 491 8.94 -6.64 1.44
CA PRO A 491 8.07 -6.32 2.57
C PRO A 491 7.78 -4.83 2.68
N VAL A 492 6.50 -4.46 2.83
CA VAL A 492 6.05 -3.09 3.10
C VAL A 492 5.32 -3.07 4.43
N ILE A 493 5.82 -2.26 5.36
CA ILE A 493 5.27 -2.06 6.69
C ILE A 493 4.53 -0.71 6.69
N TYR A 494 3.25 -0.72 6.99
CA TYR A 494 2.47 0.52 7.15
C TYR A 494 2.67 1.08 8.57
N SER A 495 3.00 2.36 8.67
CA SER A 495 3.27 3.07 9.93
C SER A 495 2.15 2.86 10.96
N GLY A 496 2.54 2.57 12.20
CA GLY A 496 1.64 2.19 13.30
C GLY A 496 1.42 0.68 13.43
N SER A 497 1.66 -0.12 12.39
CA SER A 497 1.55 -1.59 12.50
C SER A 497 2.56 -2.16 13.48
N GLU A 498 3.76 -1.59 13.53
CA GLU A 498 4.83 -1.94 14.47
C GLU A 498 4.55 -1.51 15.92
N GLN A 499 3.56 -0.64 16.11
CA GLN A 499 3.08 -0.17 17.41
C GLN A 499 1.72 -0.76 17.79
N GLY A 500 1.26 -1.76 17.03
CA GLY A 500 0.05 -2.51 17.37
C GLY A 500 -1.26 -1.79 17.07
N PHE A 501 -1.29 -0.84 16.15
CA PHE A 501 -2.51 -0.13 15.73
C PHE A 501 -3.55 -1.10 15.18
N VAL A 502 -4.82 -0.89 15.53
CA VAL A 502 -5.93 -1.79 15.20
C VAL A 502 -6.93 -1.16 14.23
N SER A 503 -7.33 0.08 14.45
CA SER A 503 -8.35 0.86 13.74
C SER A 503 -9.80 0.33 13.79
N ASP A 504 -10.76 1.25 13.64
CA ASP A 504 -12.21 0.94 13.57
C ASP A 504 -12.68 0.48 12.19
N GLY A 505 -11.82 0.51 11.20
CA GLY A 505 -12.20 0.21 9.81
C GLY A 505 -11.09 0.54 8.81
N ASN A 506 -11.51 0.99 7.65
CA ASN A 506 -10.64 1.37 6.54
C ASN A 506 -10.59 2.90 6.34
N ASP A 507 -9.81 3.36 5.32
CA ASP A 507 -9.69 4.75 4.92
C ASP A 507 -9.37 5.66 6.11
N GLN A 508 -10.05 6.79 6.30
CA GLN A 508 -9.80 7.74 7.38
C GLN A 508 -9.73 7.10 8.78
N SER A 509 -10.39 5.96 9.00
CA SER A 509 -10.32 5.24 10.28
C SER A 509 -9.01 4.51 10.51
N ALA A 510 -8.23 4.23 9.44
CA ALA A 510 -6.94 3.53 9.51
C ALA A 510 -5.73 4.45 9.31
N ARG A 511 -5.94 5.77 9.44
CA ARG A 511 -4.90 6.79 9.26
C ARG A 511 -4.60 7.50 10.58
N GLU A 512 -4.42 6.70 11.63
CA GLU A 512 -4.14 7.16 12.98
C GLU A 512 -2.75 7.81 13.09
N ASP A 513 -2.60 8.71 14.07
CA ASP A 513 -1.37 9.43 14.33
C ASP A 513 -0.34 8.58 15.08
N MET A 514 0.93 8.66 14.69
CA MET A 514 2.05 8.09 15.42
C MET A 514 2.49 8.98 16.60
N PHE A 515 2.36 10.30 16.47
CA PHE A 515 2.51 11.27 17.57
C PHE A 515 1.21 11.36 18.39
N PRO A 516 1.19 12.04 19.55
CA PRO A 516 0.00 12.06 20.39
C PRO A 516 -1.25 12.58 19.70
N SER A 517 -2.18 11.68 19.39
CA SER A 517 -3.43 11.99 18.68
C SER A 517 -4.41 12.75 19.57
N ARG A 518 -5.15 13.68 18.96
CA ARG A 518 -6.26 14.38 19.58
C ARG A 518 -7.63 13.91 19.06
N THR A 519 -7.65 12.92 18.19
CA THR A 519 -8.85 12.36 17.57
C THR A 519 -9.44 11.27 18.46
N ALA A 520 -10.63 11.50 19.02
CA ALA A 520 -11.23 10.62 20.01
C ALA A 520 -11.45 9.18 19.53
N VAL A 521 -11.88 9.01 18.26
CA VAL A 521 -12.12 7.69 17.66
C VAL A 521 -10.83 6.92 17.30
N TYR A 522 -9.66 7.53 17.41
CA TYR A 522 -8.38 6.83 17.37
C TYR A 522 -7.97 6.40 18.78
N ASN A 523 -8.21 7.29 19.75
CA ASN A 523 -7.73 7.13 21.12
C ASN A 523 -8.51 6.10 21.95
N ASP A 524 -9.69 5.66 21.50
CA ASP A 524 -10.50 4.64 22.15
C ASP A 524 -10.22 3.21 21.66
N ASN A 525 -9.28 3.06 20.70
CA ASN A 525 -8.83 1.77 20.23
C ASN A 525 -7.81 1.13 21.18
N ASP A 526 -8.02 -0.13 21.54
CA ASP A 526 -7.04 -0.96 22.27
C ASP A 526 -5.92 -1.39 21.33
N LEU A 527 -4.73 -0.84 21.48
CA LEU A 527 -3.54 -1.29 20.74
C LEU A 527 -3.12 -2.69 21.20
N ILE A 528 -2.56 -3.50 20.29
CA ILE A 528 -2.08 -4.84 20.67
C ILE A 528 -0.61 -4.82 21.13
N GLY A 529 -0.32 -5.55 22.20
CA GLY A 529 1.04 -5.67 22.74
C GLY A 529 1.51 -4.53 23.63
N THR A 530 0.62 -3.60 23.98
CA THR A 530 0.88 -2.47 24.87
C THR A 530 -0.40 -2.05 25.59
N ASP A 531 -0.24 -1.35 26.70
CA ASP A 531 -1.34 -0.64 27.41
C ASP A 531 -1.47 0.82 26.94
N ALA A 532 -0.60 1.29 26.02
CA ALA A 532 -0.66 2.63 25.46
C ALA A 532 -1.84 2.79 24.49
N THR A 533 -2.20 4.04 24.20
CA THR A 533 -3.20 4.40 23.18
C THR A 533 -2.58 5.36 22.17
N THR A 534 -3.30 5.67 21.10
CA THR A 534 -2.87 6.70 20.14
C THR A 534 -2.83 8.11 20.73
N ALA A 535 -3.41 8.34 21.93
CA ALA A 535 -3.27 9.62 22.66
C ALA A 535 -1.84 9.88 23.15
N GLU A 536 -0.96 8.89 23.10
CA GLU A 536 0.44 8.96 23.48
C GLU A 536 1.35 8.96 22.25
N SER A 537 2.66 9.15 22.47
CA SER A 537 3.66 9.01 21.41
C SER A 537 3.95 7.54 21.15
N ASN A 538 3.70 7.06 19.93
CA ASN A 538 3.80 5.66 19.54
C ASN A 538 5.09 5.39 18.75
N PHE A 539 6.25 5.72 19.34
CA PHE A 539 7.59 5.46 18.81
C PHE A 539 8.39 4.57 19.76
N ASP A 540 7.74 3.58 20.37
CA ASP A 540 8.37 2.68 21.32
C ASP A 540 9.19 1.61 20.59
N VAL A 541 10.52 1.68 20.73
CA VAL A 541 11.46 0.69 20.16
C VAL A 541 11.45 -0.64 20.92
N ASP A 542 10.85 -0.70 22.09
CA ASP A 542 10.71 -1.89 22.91
C ASP A 542 9.36 -2.61 22.69
N HIS A 543 8.47 -2.03 21.88
CA HIS A 543 7.19 -2.65 21.52
C HIS A 543 7.40 -4.04 20.90
N PRO A 544 6.64 -5.09 21.28
CA PRO A 544 6.87 -6.46 20.82
C PRO A 544 6.81 -6.65 19.31
N LEU A 545 5.95 -5.89 18.59
CA LEU A 545 5.91 -5.93 17.13
C LEU A 545 7.11 -5.21 16.50
N TYR A 546 7.51 -4.04 17.01
CA TYR A 546 8.70 -3.35 16.53
C TYR A 546 9.93 -4.25 16.64
N ARG A 547 10.16 -4.87 17.81
CA ARG A 547 11.28 -5.79 18.02
C ARG A 547 11.21 -7.00 17.12
N TYR A 548 10.04 -7.62 16.97
CA TYR A 548 9.86 -8.77 16.09
C TYR A 548 10.19 -8.44 14.64
N ILE A 549 9.73 -7.29 14.14
CA ILE A 549 10.04 -6.80 12.80
C ILE A 549 11.54 -6.51 12.66
N ALA A 550 12.16 -5.87 13.66
CA ALA A 550 13.59 -5.60 13.65
C ALA A 550 14.44 -6.89 13.60
N ASP A 551 14.10 -7.90 14.42
CA ASP A 551 14.80 -9.18 14.46
C ASP A 551 14.64 -9.94 13.13
N THR A 552 13.43 -10.03 12.59
CA THR A 552 13.18 -10.72 11.31
C THR A 552 13.83 -9.99 10.13
N SER A 553 13.83 -8.66 10.15
CA SER A 553 14.57 -7.84 9.17
C SER A 553 16.09 -8.07 9.26
N ALA A 554 16.64 -8.18 10.46
CA ALA A 554 18.06 -8.47 10.67
C ALA A 554 18.44 -9.86 10.11
N ILE A 555 17.61 -10.88 10.35
CA ILE A 555 17.81 -12.23 9.79
C ILE A 555 17.74 -12.19 8.27
N ARG A 556 16.70 -11.55 7.68
CA ARG A 556 16.56 -11.40 6.22
C ARG A 556 17.79 -10.71 5.61
N ARG A 557 18.29 -9.66 6.25
CA ARG A 557 19.45 -8.88 5.79
C ARG A 557 20.75 -9.67 5.84
N ALA A 558 20.94 -10.48 6.88
CA ALA A 558 22.13 -11.30 7.05
C ALA A 558 22.19 -12.48 6.06
N HIS A 559 21.06 -12.89 5.50
CA HIS A 559 20.93 -14.07 4.68
C HIS A 559 20.24 -13.76 3.33
N PRO A 560 21.03 -13.40 2.28
CA PRO A 560 20.50 -13.02 0.96
C PRO A 560 19.55 -14.05 0.32
N ALA A 561 19.66 -15.32 0.69
CA ALA A 561 18.72 -16.35 0.27
C ALA A 561 17.27 -16.01 0.64
N LEU A 562 17.05 -15.33 1.77
CA LEU A 562 15.71 -14.99 2.27
C LEU A 562 15.06 -13.85 1.47
N SER A 563 15.85 -13.06 0.72
CA SER A 563 15.35 -12.05 -0.21
C SER A 563 15.41 -12.51 -1.69
N ARG A 564 16.53 -13.09 -2.12
CA ARG A 564 16.84 -13.38 -3.52
C ARG A 564 16.70 -14.85 -3.91
N GLY A 565 16.63 -15.77 -2.93
CA GLY A 565 16.59 -17.21 -3.17
C GLY A 565 15.31 -17.66 -3.87
N GLU A 566 15.39 -18.75 -4.62
CA GLU A 566 14.22 -19.43 -5.13
C GLU A 566 13.34 -19.90 -3.96
N MET A 567 12.04 -19.63 -4.03
CA MET A 567 11.07 -20.15 -3.07
C MET A 567 10.52 -21.47 -3.54
N ILE A 568 10.64 -22.52 -2.73
CA ILE A 568 10.19 -23.87 -3.02
C ILE A 568 9.14 -24.29 -2.00
N HIS A 569 7.94 -24.53 -2.44
CA HIS A 569 6.88 -25.08 -1.61
C HIS A 569 7.27 -26.46 -1.06
N ARG A 570 7.03 -26.70 0.24
CA ARG A 570 7.36 -27.95 0.92
C ARG A 570 6.16 -28.64 1.54
N LEU A 571 5.26 -27.89 2.16
CA LEU A 571 4.09 -28.42 2.86
C LEU A 571 2.99 -27.38 2.98
N THR A 572 1.79 -27.80 2.67
CA THR A 572 0.53 -27.16 3.09
C THR A 572 -0.43 -28.23 3.56
N GLU A 573 -1.46 -27.85 4.28
CA GLU A 573 -2.51 -28.75 4.74
C GLU A 573 -3.89 -28.21 4.34
N LYS A 574 -4.69 -29.04 3.69
CA LYS A 574 -6.08 -28.69 3.42
C LYS A 574 -6.82 -28.57 4.77
N ASP A 575 -7.46 -27.44 4.97
CA ASP A 575 -8.15 -27.12 6.24
C ASP A 575 -7.27 -27.29 7.49
N GLY A 576 -5.93 -27.27 7.32
CA GLY A 576 -4.95 -27.45 8.39
C GLY A 576 -4.07 -26.24 8.63
N SER A 577 -3.17 -26.34 9.61
CA SER A 577 -2.43 -25.20 10.15
C SER A 577 -0.93 -25.18 9.82
N LEU A 578 -0.38 -26.23 9.23
CA LEU A 578 1.05 -26.31 8.97
C LEU A 578 1.39 -25.81 7.57
N PHE A 579 2.39 -24.95 7.50
CA PHE A 579 2.96 -24.44 6.26
C PHE A 579 4.49 -24.54 6.29
N ALA A 580 5.09 -24.99 5.19
CA ALA A 580 6.54 -25.01 5.04
C ALA A 580 6.97 -24.68 3.62
N PHE A 581 8.05 -23.94 3.50
CA PHE A 581 8.73 -23.65 2.25
C PHE A 581 10.24 -23.53 2.46
N SER A 582 11.00 -23.66 1.39
CA SER A 582 12.45 -23.44 1.39
C SER A 582 12.81 -22.23 0.56
N ARG A 583 13.91 -21.57 0.94
CA ARG A 583 14.62 -20.59 0.09
C ARG A 583 16.00 -21.17 -0.21
N ILE A 584 16.38 -21.23 -1.48
CA ILE A 584 17.69 -21.73 -1.89
C ILE A 584 18.60 -20.54 -2.22
N ASP A 585 19.74 -20.49 -1.56
CA ASP A 585 20.73 -19.46 -1.82
C ASP A 585 21.28 -19.58 -3.26
N PRO A 586 21.16 -18.55 -4.10
CA PRO A 586 21.56 -18.64 -5.50
C PRO A 586 23.06 -18.72 -5.72
N LYS A 587 23.88 -18.40 -4.71
CA LYS A 587 25.34 -18.42 -4.79
C LYS A 587 25.95 -19.66 -4.14
N THR A 588 25.47 -19.99 -2.95
CA THR A 588 26.07 -21.05 -2.12
C THR A 588 25.30 -22.36 -2.18
N GLY A 589 24.04 -22.32 -2.64
CA GLY A 589 23.16 -23.49 -2.67
C GLY A 589 22.61 -23.93 -1.34
N HIS A 590 22.94 -23.24 -0.22
CA HIS A 590 22.37 -23.58 1.07
C HIS A 590 20.84 -23.42 1.05
N GLU A 591 20.17 -24.39 1.64
CA GLU A 591 18.72 -24.39 1.82
C GLU A 591 18.36 -23.73 3.15
N TYR A 592 17.41 -22.84 3.12
CA TYR A 592 16.78 -22.24 4.27
C TYR A 592 15.36 -22.78 4.36
N LEU A 593 15.08 -23.57 5.38
CA LEU A 593 13.76 -24.10 5.65
C LEU A 593 13.00 -23.15 6.55
N ILE A 594 11.84 -22.70 6.10
CA ILE A 594 10.90 -21.89 6.88
C ILE A 594 9.66 -22.74 7.16
N THR A 595 9.26 -22.84 8.42
CA THR A 595 8.08 -23.60 8.85
C THR A 595 7.20 -22.75 9.75
N ALA A 596 5.89 -22.84 9.58
CA ALA A 596 4.90 -22.10 10.34
C ALA A 596 3.77 -23.01 10.83
N ASN A 597 3.29 -22.77 12.05
CA ASN A 597 2.05 -23.31 12.58
C ASN A 597 1.07 -22.15 12.80
N ILE A 598 0.00 -22.11 12.01
CA ILE A 598 -1.02 -21.05 12.08
C ILE A 598 -2.07 -21.35 13.16
N GLY A 599 -2.04 -22.54 13.72
CA GLY A 599 -3.05 -23.05 14.66
C GLY A 599 -2.79 -22.66 16.10
N THR A 600 -3.83 -22.85 16.93
CA THR A 600 -3.86 -22.54 18.37
C THR A 600 -3.28 -23.65 19.24
N ALA A 601 -2.84 -24.78 18.69
CA ALA A 601 -2.25 -25.91 19.42
C ALA A 601 -0.85 -26.22 18.88
N PRO A 602 0.07 -26.75 19.71
CA PRO A 602 1.35 -27.24 19.24
C PRO A 602 1.19 -28.34 18.18
N ARG A 603 2.06 -28.35 17.17
CA ARG A 603 2.02 -29.32 16.07
C ARG A 603 3.40 -29.91 15.80
N ALA A 604 3.47 -31.25 15.76
CA ALA A 604 4.64 -31.97 15.27
C ALA A 604 4.53 -32.18 13.76
N VAL A 605 5.61 -31.96 13.02
CA VAL A 605 5.64 -32.04 11.56
C VAL A 605 6.91 -32.75 11.07
N ASN A 606 6.79 -33.47 9.96
CA ASN A 606 7.91 -33.95 9.18
C ASN A 606 7.89 -33.21 7.83
N VAL A 607 8.96 -32.50 7.54
CA VAL A 607 9.07 -31.71 6.31
C VAL A 607 10.15 -32.32 5.41
N ALA A 608 9.80 -32.56 4.16
CA ALA A 608 10.77 -32.97 3.14
C ALA A 608 11.60 -31.74 2.71
N ILE A 609 12.92 -31.87 2.79
CA ILE A 609 13.89 -30.92 2.29
C ILE A 609 14.74 -31.54 1.21
N ASP A 610 15.64 -30.80 0.60
CA ASP A 610 16.53 -31.34 -0.41
C ASP A 610 17.49 -32.36 0.20
N ALA A 611 17.76 -33.46 -0.53
CA ALA A 611 18.54 -34.59 -0.04
C ALA A 611 20.01 -34.23 0.31
N GLY A 612 20.55 -33.15 -0.32
CA GLY A 612 21.87 -32.64 0.01
C GLY A 612 21.92 -31.79 1.27
N SER A 613 20.78 -31.28 1.70
CA SER A 613 20.67 -30.41 2.87
C SER A 613 20.79 -31.22 4.17
N SER A 614 21.63 -30.80 5.10
CA SER A 614 21.84 -31.48 6.39
C SER A 614 22.21 -30.49 7.51
N ASP A 615 22.15 -30.96 8.73
CA ASP A 615 22.63 -30.27 9.96
C ASP A 615 22.10 -28.82 10.02
N LEU A 616 20.82 -28.69 10.36
CA LEU A 616 20.12 -27.41 10.36
C LEU A 616 20.57 -26.52 11.52
N GLU A 617 21.13 -25.36 11.17
CA GLU A 617 21.40 -24.25 12.08
C GLU A 617 20.10 -23.47 12.34
N THR A 618 19.82 -23.16 13.59
CA THR A 618 18.66 -22.34 13.98
C THR A 618 18.97 -20.86 13.83
N LEU A 619 18.22 -20.17 12.99
CA LEU A 619 18.23 -18.71 12.87
C LEU A 619 17.10 -18.09 13.67
N MET A 620 15.94 -18.76 13.73
CA MET A 620 14.77 -18.34 14.50
C MET A 620 13.93 -19.56 14.88
N GLY A 621 13.30 -19.53 16.05
CA GLY A 621 12.41 -20.58 16.52
C GLY A 621 13.14 -21.90 16.81
N THR A 622 12.57 -23.03 16.38
CA THR A 622 13.10 -24.39 16.63
C THR A 622 13.28 -25.14 15.31
N CYS A 623 14.48 -25.63 15.04
CA CYS A 623 14.82 -26.28 13.76
C CYS A 623 14.69 -27.81 13.75
N GLY A 624 14.40 -28.42 14.89
CA GLY A 624 14.20 -29.86 14.93
C GLY A 624 15.45 -30.71 14.63
N THR A 625 15.26 -31.96 14.23
CA THR A 625 16.33 -32.90 13.93
C THR A 625 16.10 -33.62 12.60
N MET A 626 17.19 -34.03 11.95
CA MET A 626 17.12 -34.90 10.77
C MET A 626 16.58 -36.27 11.18
N LYS A 627 15.40 -36.66 10.70
CA LYS A 627 14.81 -37.98 10.92
C LYS A 627 15.44 -39.03 10.00
N THR A 628 15.69 -38.63 8.77
CA THR A 628 16.40 -39.37 7.74
C THR A 628 16.91 -38.39 6.67
N THR A 629 17.75 -38.81 5.74
CA THR A 629 18.21 -37.97 4.65
C THR A 629 17.03 -37.31 3.95
N GLY A 630 17.05 -35.98 3.89
CA GLY A 630 16.01 -35.20 3.22
C GLY A 630 14.70 -35.07 4.01
N VAL A 631 14.64 -35.44 5.29
CA VAL A 631 13.44 -35.25 6.13
C VAL A 631 13.80 -34.68 7.48
N VAL A 632 13.22 -33.55 7.84
CA VAL A 632 13.34 -32.89 9.14
C VAL A 632 12.08 -33.16 9.97
N SER A 633 12.25 -33.49 11.24
CA SER A 633 11.17 -33.60 12.23
C SER A 633 11.29 -32.46 13.25
N LEU A 634 10.25 -31.69 13.41
CA LEU A 634 10.21 -30.55 14.36
C LEU A 634 8.83 -30.44 15.01
N GLU A 635 8.80 -29.76 16.14
CA GLU A 635 7.56 -29.34 16.81
C GLU A 635 7.47 -27.83 16.84
N LEU A 636 6.30 -27.31 16.45
CA LEU A 636 6.03 -25.87 16.39
C LEU A 636 4.98 -25.52 17.45
N PRO A 637 5.23 -24.51 18.29
CA PRO A 637 4.22 -23.99 19.20
C PRO A 637 3.04 -23.33 18.42
N PRO A 638 1.95 -22.98 19.09
CA PRO A 638 0.89 -22.17 18.51
C PRO A 638 1.48 -20.89 17.90
N PHE A 639 1.05 -20.54 16.70
CA PHE A 639 1.53 -19.37 15.93
C PHE A 639 3.05 -19.31 15.75
N GLY A 640 3.72 -20.48 15.88
CA GLY A 640 5.17 -20.58 15.81
C GLY A 640 5.69 -20.46 14.38
N LEU A 641 6.78 -19.72 14.23
CA LEU A 641 7.56 -19.60 12.99
C LEU A 641 9.01 -20.03 13.27
N SER A 642 9.58 -20.84 12.39
CA SER A 642 10.99 -21.24 12.48
C SER A 642 11.71 -20.97 11.15
N VAL A 643 12.96 -20.52 11.25
CA VAL A 643 13.86 -20.28 10.11
C VAL A 643 15.15 -21.05 10.39
N CYS A 644 15.48 -21.98 9.51
CA CYS A 644 16.59 -22.91 9.68
C CYS A 644 17.47 -22.92 8.43
N ARG A 645 18.78 -22.85 8.58
CA ARG A 645 19.74 -22.91 7.48
C ARG A 645 20.44 -24.27 7.45
N SER A 646 20.53 -24.90 6.28
CA SER A 646 21.31 -26.14 6.15
C SER A 646 22.83 -25.85 6.17
N ALA A 647 23.59 -26.72 6.83
CA ALA A 647 25.05 -26.62 6.84
C ALA A 647 25.68 -27.01 5.50
N THR A 648 24.97 -27.78 4.67
CA THR A 648 25.43 -28.27 3.37
C THR A 648 24.56 -27.76 2.22
N PRO A 649 25.11 -27.57 1.03
CA PRO A 649 24.36 -27.15 -0.14
C PRO A 649 23.32 -28.18 -0.60
N SER A 650 22.20 -27.70 -1.13
CA SER A 650 21.16 -28.45 -1.79
C SER A 650 21.70 -29.16 -3.04
N THR A 651 21.22 -30.36 -3.35
CA THR A 651 21.54 -31.07 -4.59
C THR A 651 20.94 -30.41 -5.85
N ARG A 652 20.04 -29.43 -5.68
CA ARG A 652 19.50 -28.62 -6.78
C ARG A 652 20.49 -27.56 -7.26
N PHE A 653 21.47 -27.21 -6.45
CA PHE A 653 22.44 -26.17 -6.79
C PHE A 653 23.36 -26.62 -7.93
N GLY A 654 23.45 -25.78 -8.97
CA GLY A 654 24.29 -26.07 -10.13
C GLY A 654 23.70 -27.04 -11.16
N LYS A 655 22.41 -27.38 -11.10
CA LYS A 655 21.71 -28.19 -12.12
C LYS A 655 20.95 -27.35 -13.13
#